data_3bce9ea41d73456026ccc964faa78f27
#
_entry.id   3bce9ea41d73456026ccc964faa78f27
#
_cell.length_a   1.000
_cell.length_b   1.000
_cell.length_c   1.000
_cell.angle_alpha   90.00
_cell.angle_beta   90.00
_cell.angle_gamma   90.00
#
_symmetry.space_group_name_H-M   'P 1'
#
loop_
_entity.id
_entity.type
_entity.pdbx_description
1 polymer ?
#
loop_
_entity_poly.entity_id
_entity_poly.type
_entity_poly.pdbx_seq_one_letter_code
_entity_poly.pdbx_strand_id
1 'polypeptide(L)'
;MFDKRLFQLAPGLEKLIAGKVALMWVGLLANIGFMLSLVMLLNSMLTAVAPPLLQCGGTSQGAACPVPLSDQHGMDVLPMAGDVMIYVLLALVCIMVRYMATTHATRFGTEAAERVKLALRSKLYRKMVALGPSYKTRIKTSDVVQSAGEGVEQIQSFFELFLPQLFYAILAPITLFVAIAPINVPAAAVMLVCAPLIIVVTGIVSMTAARAFKKYWVRYTDMGAAFLDNLQGLETLKNFDADERAAIEMDKKAEGFRVMTMRVLQIQLRSLTAMDIVAYGGAAAGIGVALWQYAHIGDAFANGASGWSPIALASHLPGVLAYAAYGLHYLIPFGVGYPLSLTGLLFIVLLSAEFFIPMRQLGSFFHVAMNGMTSTKRIFALLDTPEPKHGTATLPANDSDSADDGLTVRFDHVGYSYDDAGHGDSKSASAKADKQGETSPNSAVAPALTNITFAARPGQFTAIVGISGSGKSTAASLLAGTLAGYRGSLTLNGVEVSDLSGETLAGAVTASSHLFAGALRENLLMALPDDEIPDSPDSVDSRLWSALEQARIADFVHAQPNGLGMPIESDAANLSGGQRQRIAIARALLHDSPVFVFDEATSSVDMESEELILDTIRELAQSRGKTVIMITHRMANAEHADQVVVLEHGKSVERGTHTELMTADGVYAKLFTTQADIENFGEGHARRVLQVGSRKQELSDDSRTEGGAARVSAEAGMTVDRLQSALPTASVGGSEQASAETPAGVANSDSSSKMSTFQVIRRLLKEARPLAGLMAAASTAGTIGHLSATFLPVFGIIAAFALTGNPVWGMGVAPAVIMMIICAL
;
A
#
# COMPACT_ATOMS: atom_id res chain seq x y z
N MET A 1 6.13 22.08 -1.52
CA MET A 1 6.24 20.94 -2.41
C MET A 1 6.34 19.64 -1.62
N PHE A 2 7.17 19.58 -0.58
CA PHE A 2 7.24 18.42 0.33
C PHE A 2 6.55 18.75 1.65
N ASP A 3 5.74 17.83 2.19
CA ASP A 3 5.19 17.97 3.54
C ASP A 3 6.32 17.80 4.56
N LYS A 4 6.59 18.84 5.36
CA LYS A 4 7.65 18.82 6.37
C LYS A 4 7.47 17.70 7.40
N ARG A 5 6.23 17.24 7.59
CA ARG A 5 5.90 16.14 8.48
C ARG A 5 6.56 14.81 8.07
N LEU A 6 6.88 14.63 6.78
CA LEU A 6 7.58 13.45 6.28
C LEU A 6 8.99 13.29 6.89
N PHE A 7 9.71 14.38 7.10
CA PHE A 7 11.04 14.36 7.72
C PHE A 7 10.99 14.14 9.24
N GLN A 8 9.84 14.45 9.86
CA GLN A 8 9.61 14.25 11.29
C GLN A 8 9.11 12.84 11.64
N LEU A 9 8.91 11.95 10.64
CA LEU A 9 8.40 10.59 10.86
C LEU A 9 9.34 9.72 11.69
N ALA A 10 10.66 9.84 11.43
CA ALA A 10 11.67 9.06 12.13
C ALA A 10 12.87 9.93 12.51
N PRO A 11 13.38 9.84 13.74
CA PRO A 11 14.55 10.59 14.17
C PRO A 11 15.80 10.16 13.40
N GLY A 12 16.63 11.12 12.98
CA GLY A 12 17.88 10.86 12.27
C GLY A 12 17.75 10.54 10.77
N LEU A 13 16.56 10.62 10.20
CA LEU A 13 16.30 10.37 8.78
C LEU A 13 17.12 11.31 7.87
N GLU A 14 17.22 12.58 8.24
CA GLU A 14 18.00 13.58 7.50
C GLU A 14 19.47 13.21 7.40
N LYS A 15 20.06 12.67 8.48
CA LYS A 15 21.46 12.23 8.51
C LYS A 15 21.72 11.05 7.57
N LEU A 16 20.79 10.10 7.51
CA LEU A 16 20.88 8.95 6.61
C LEU A 16 20.80 9.37 5.14
N ILE A 17 19.87 10.27 4.81
CA ILE A 17 19.72 10.79 3.45
C ILE A 17 20.95 11.60 3.05
N ALA A 18 21.41 12.50 3.93
CA ALA A 18 22.64 13.29 3.70
C ALA A 18 23.86 12.38 3.54
N GLY A 19 23.98 11.33 4.36
CA GLY A 19 25.03 10.32 4.26
C GLY A 19 25.00 9.58 2.92
N LYS A 20 23.83 9.18 2.46
CA LYS A 20 23.65 8.56 1.12
C LYS A 20 24.12 9.51 0.01
N VAL A 21 23.65 10.77 0.03
CA VAL A 21 24.02 11.78 -0.97
C VAL A 21 25.54 12.05 -0.95
N ALA A 22 26.15 12.16 0.23
CA ALA A 22 27.59 12.35 0.37
C ALA A 22 28.38 11.16 -0.20
N LEU A 23 27.95 9.94 0.07
CA LEU A 23 28.58 8.73 -0.50
C LEU A 23 28.40 8.63 -2.01
N MET A 24 27.24 9.00 -2.56
CA MET A 24 27.04 9.10 -4.02
C MET A 24 27.99 10.13 -4.63
N TRP A 25 28.19 11.27 -3.95
CA TRP A 25 29.13 12.31 -4.38
C TRP A 25 30.60 11.82 -4.32
N VAL A 26 31.00 11.11 -3.25
CA VAL A 26 32.31 10.45 -3.18
C VAL A 26 32.51 9.46 -4.32
N GLY A 27 31.47 8.69 -4.66
CA GLY A 27 31.46 7.78 -5.81
C GLY A 27 31.66 8.53 -7.14
N LEU A 28 31.07 9.73 -7.30
CA LEU A 28 31.30 10.59 -8.46
C LEU A 28 32.75 11.09 -8.54
N LEU A 29 33.31 11.57 -7.42
CA LEU A 29 34.71 12.01 -7.36
C LEU A 29 35.68 10.88 -7.69
N ALA A 30 35.43 9.68 -7.18
CA ALA A 30 36.18 8.49 -7.52
C ALA A 30 36.07 8.14 -9.02
N ASN A 31 34.89 8.32 -9.62
CA ASN A 31 34.69 8.11 -11.05
C ASN A 31 35.44 9.14 -11.90
N ILE A 32 35.45 10.42 -11.51
CA ILE A 32 36.27 11.46 -12.15
C ILE A 32 37.76 11.10 -12.07
N GLY A 33 38.21 10.66 -10.90
CA GLY A 33 39.60 10.19 -10.71
C GLY A 33 39.94 8.98 -11.55
N PHE A 34 39.00 8.04 -11.69
CA PHE A 34 39.15 6.87 -12.56
C PHE A 34 39.28 7.28 -14.04
N MET A 35 38.39 8.16 -14.53
CA MET A 35 38.46 8.65 -15.92
C MET A 35 39.75 9.44 -16.17
N LEU A 36 40.21 10.24 -15.22
CA LEU A 36 41.48 10.96 -15.30
C LEU A 36 42.67 9.97 -15.39
N SER A 37 42.69 8.94 -14.55
CA SER A 37 43.77 7.95 -14.55
C SER A 37 43.78 7.16 -15.85
N LEU A 38 42.59 6.85 -16.40
CA LEU A 38 42.47 6.16 -17.71
C LEU A 38 43.01 7.03 -18.86
N VAL A 39 42.69 8.32 -18.87
CA VAL A 39 43.18 9.25 -19.88
C VAL A 39 44.68 9.45 -19.76
N MET A 40 45.25 9.56 -18.56
CA MET A 40 46.67 9.66 -18.32
C MET A 40 47.43 8.38 -18.77
N LEU A 41 46.84 7.20 -18.49
CA LEU A 41 47.36 5.93 -18.96
C LEU A 41 47.39 5.87 -20.49
N LEU A 42 46.29 6.26 -21.15
CA LEU A 42 46.21 6.30 -22.60
C LEU A 42 47.23 7.27 -23.20
N ASN A 43 47.35 8.47 -22.60
CA ASN A 43 48.35 9.45 -23.03
C ASN A 43 49.78 8.90 -22.88
N SER A 44 50.10 8.24 -21.78
CA SER A 44 51.44 7.60 -21.56
C SER A 44 51.72 6.52 -22.61
N MET A 45 50.71 5.70 -22.95
CA MET A 45 50.84 4.70 -24.01
C MET A 45 51.02 5.32 -25.42
N LEU A 46 50.24 6.36 -25.73
CA LEU A 46 50.34 7.05 -27.03
C LEU A 46 51.68 7.77 -27.20
N THR A 47 52.19 8.40 -26.18
CA THR A 47 53.52 9.05 -26.23
C THR A 47 54.63 8.05 -26.40
N ALA A 48 54.49 6.82 -25.91
CA ALA A 48 55.42 5.73 -26.09
C ALA A 48 55.47 5.16 -27.51
N VAL A 49 54.29 5.02 -28.12
CA VAL A 49 54.15 4.37 -29.41
C VAL A 49 54.39 5.34 -30.58
N ALA A 50 54.07 6.62 -30.44
CA ALA A 50 54.15 7.63 -31.49
C ALA A 50 54.64 8.97 -30.97
N PRO A 51 55.88 9.09 -30.49
CA PRO A 51 56.39 10.31 -29.88
C PRO A 51 56.33 11.57 -30.75
N PRO A 52 56.47 11.53 -32.09
CA PRO A 52 56.50 12.76 -32.92
C PRO A 52 55.14 13.23 -33.35
N LEU A 53 54.08 12.41 -33.29
CA LEU A 53 52.76 12.69 -33.89
C LEU A 53 51.82 13.49 -32.97
N LEU A 54 52.09 13.53 -31.67
CA LEU A 54 51.18 14.15 -30.69
C LEU A 54 51.54 15.57 -30.32
N GLN A 55 52.71 16.06 -30.69
CA GLN A 55 53.19 17.39 -30.33
C GLN A 55 52.86 18.51 -31.30
N CYS A 56 52.47 18.18 -32.52
CA CYS A 56 52.10 19.16 -33.54
C CYS A 56 50.62 19.00 -33.89
N GLY A 57 49.72 19.69 -33.20
CA GLY A 57 48.34 19.84 -33.61
C GLY A 57 48.25 20.61 -34.94
N GLY A 58 47.96 19.95 -36.01
CA GLY A 58 47.22 20.45 -37.18
C GLY A 58 47.85 21.59 -37.97
N THR A 59 49.06 21.49 -38.49
CA THR A 59 49.45 22.29 -39.63
C THR A 59 49.83 21.41 -40.82
N SER A 60 48.96 21.43 -41.82
CA SER A 60 49.13 20.71 -43.12
C SER A 60 50.16 21.35 -44.06
N GLN A 61 51.10 22.07 -43.57
CA GLN A 61 52.24 22.58 -44.37
C GLN A 61 53.50 22.66 -43.51
N GLY A 62 54.49 21.81 -43.79
CA GLY A 62 55.92 21.80 -43.61
C GLY A 62 56.65 22.82 -42.72
N ALA A 63 56.05 23.35 -41.67
CA ALA A 63 56.71 24.14 -40.70
C ALA A 63 57.32 23.26 -39.62
N ALA A 64 58.63 23.09 -39.64
CA ALA A 64 59.40 22.44 -38.61
C ALA A 64 59.05 23.08 -37.22
N CYS A 65 58.55 22.31 -36.29
CA CYS A 65 58.39 22.76 -34.89
C CYS A 65 59.80 23.14 -34.37
N PRO A 66 59.97 24.36 -33.84
CA PRO A 66 61.25 24.73 -33.20
C PRO A 66 61.27 24.16 -31.78
N VAL A 67 61.47 22.88 -31.66
CA VAL A 67 61.87 22.27 -30.38
C VAL A 67 63.34 22.02 -30.47
N PRO A 68 64.15 22.63 -29.61
CA PRO A 68 65.62 22.36 -29.61
C PRO A 68 65.82 20.92 -29.24
N LEU A 69 66.45 20.19 -30.20
CA LEU A 69 67.00 18.88 -29.98
C LEU A 69 68.30 19.06 -29.14
N SER A 70 68.10 19.07 -27.83
CA SER A 70 69.20 18.80 -26.94
C SER A 70 68.91 17.60 -26.10
N ASP A 71 69.83 16.65 -26.23
CA ASP A 71 70.05 15.46 -25.44
C ASP A 71 69.28 14.19 -25.82
N GLN A 72 70.03 13.52 -26.78
CA GLN A 72 70.02 12.07 -26.82
C GLN A 72 70.56 11.52 -25.51
N HIS A 73 69.65 11.10 -24.60
CA HIS A 73 69.98 10.15 -23.55
C HIS A 73 69.09 8.95 -23.71
N GLY A 74 69.69 7.82 -23.61
CA GLY A 74 69.21 6.50 -23.89
C GLY A 74 67.81 6.20 -23.43
N MET A 75 67.09 5.38 -24.20
CA MET A 75 65.83 4.83 -23.91
C MET A 75 65.85 4.08 -22.57
N ASP A 76 65.62 4.80 -21.45
CA ASP A 76 65.28 4.19 -20.20
C ASP A 76 63.81 3.80 -20.24
N VAL A 77 63.59 2.54 -20.62
CA VAL A 77 62.22 1.93 -20.61
C VAL A 77 61.60 1.85 -19.20
N LEU A 78 62.42 2.03 -18.15
CA LEU A 78 62.02 1.93 -16.73
C LEU A 78 61.13 3.06 -16.20
N PRO A 79 61.28 4.35 -16.52
CA PRO A 79 60.38 5.38 -16.01
C PRO A 79 58.97 5.24 -16.58
N MET A 80 58.84 4.75 -17.79
CA MET A 80 57.56 4.53 -18.44
C MET A 80 56.72 3.38 -17.84
N ALA A 81 57.38 2.33 -17.39
CA ALA A 81 56.72 1.20 -16.71
C ALA A 81 56.23 1.64 -15.32
N GLY A 82 56.96 2.54 -14.64
CA GLY A 82 56.58 3.13 -13.35
C GLY A 82 55.32 3.97 -13.45
N ASP A 83 55.22 4.85 -14.45
CA ASP A 83 54.07 5.73 -14.66
C ASP A 83 52.80 4.94 -15.01
N VAL A 84 52.91 3.97 -15.88
CA VAL A 84 51.81 3.05 -16.24
C VAL A 84 51.31 2.33 -15.00
N MET A 85 52.20 1.82 -14.14
CA MET A 85 51.83 1.10 -12.93
C MET A 85 51.12 2.03 -11.93
N ILE A 86 51.57 3.30 -11.79
CA ILE A 86 50.92 4.30 -10.91
C ILE A 86 49.49 4.60 -11.38
N TYR A 87 49.27 4.80 -12.70
CA TYR A 87 47.91 5.09 -13.22
C TYR A 87 46.98 3.90 -13.11
N VAL A 88 47.50 2.67 -13.35
CA VAL A 88 46.71 1.44 -13.12
C VAL A 88 46.38 1.29 -11.64
N LEU A 89 47.32 1.49 -10.73
CA LEU A 89 47.05 1.43 -9.29
C LEU A 89 46.02 2.47 -8.86
N LEU A 90 46.14 3.71 -9.35
CA LEU A 90 45.18 4.78 -9.07
C LEU A 90 43.78 4.45 -9.59
N ALA A 91 43.69 3.90 -10.79
CA ALA A 91 42.43 3.44 -11.36
C ALA A 91 41.77 2.36 -10.48
N LEU A 92 42.54 1.37 -10.02
CA LEU A 92 42.05 0.31 -9.13
C LEU A 92 41.59 0.88 -7.77
N VAL A 93 42.31 1.82 -7.19
CA VAL A 93 41.89 2.49 -5.95
C VAL A 93 40.61 3.27 -6.17
N CYS A 94 40.47 4.00 -7.27
CA CYS A 94 39.23 4.72 -7.60
C CYS A 94 38.04 3.77 -7.79
N ILE A 95 38.21 2.63 -8.45
CA ILE A 95 37.19 1.60 -8.60
C ILE A 95 36.78 1.05 -7.21
N MET A 96 37.76 0.75 -6.36
CA MET A 96 37.52 0.25 -5.00
C MET A 96 36.73 1.27 -4.15
N VAL A 97 37.14 2.54 -4.17
CA VAL A 97 36.44 3.63 -3.47
C VAL A 97 35.01 3.77 -4.00
N ARG A 98 34.83 3.77 -5.33
CA ARG A 98 33.51 3.83 -5.96
C ARG A 98 32.64 2.66 -5.52
N TYR A 99 33.17 1.45 -5.51
CA TYR A 99 32.45 0.25 -5.08
C TYR A 99 32.00 0.37 -3.62
N MET A 100 32.91 0.74 -2.72
CA MET A 100 32.61 0.92 -1.29
C MET A 100 31.58 2.04 -1.08
N ALA A 101 31.77 3.18 -1.73
CA ALA A 101 30.85 4.31 -1.66
C ALA A 101 29.43 3.90 -2.12
N THR A 102 29.32 3.19 -3.25
CA THR A 102 28.02 2.74 -3.77
C THR A 102 27.35 1.75 -2.83
N THR A 103 28.10 0.77 -2.30
CA THR A 103 27.58 -0.25 -1.39
C THR A 103 27.07 0.39 -0.09
N HIS A 104 27.85 1.30 0.50
CA HIS A 104 27.41 2.00 1.72
C HIS A 104 26.26 2.99 1.44
N ALA A 105 26.25 3.68 0.29
CA ALA A 105 25.15 4.55 -0.09
C ALA A 105 23.83 3.78 -0.20
N THR A 106 23.86 2.58 -0.76
CA THR A 106 22.68 1.71 -0.83
C THR A 106 22.19 1.33 0.56
N ARG A 107 23.10 0.92 1.46
CA ARG A 107 22.74 0.56 2.85
C ARG A 107 22.08 1.75 3.59
N PHE A 108 22.63 2.95 3.49
CA PHE A 108 22.03 4.15 4.09
C PHE A 108 20.63 4.44 3.52
N GLY A 109 20.46 4.24 2.21
CA GLY A 109 19.18 4.43 1.56
C GLY A 109 18.11 3.44 2.02
N THR A 110 18.47 2.16 2.07
CA THR A 110 17.57 1.09 2.53
C THR A 110 17.23 1.28 4.01
N GLU A 111 18.20 1.61 4.86
CA GLU A 111 17.95 1.87 6.28
C GLU A 111 17.02 3.07 6.50
N ALA A 112 17.21 4.16 5.77
CA ALA A 112 16.31 5.31 5.83
C ALA A 112 14.88 4.94 5.42
N ALA A 113 14.72 4.16 4.34
CA ALA A 113 13.46 3.72 3.81
C ALA A 113 12.72 2.77 4.78
N GLU A 114 13.42 1.81 5.38
CA GLU A 114 12.84 0.89 6.37
C GLU A 114 12.40 1.60 7.64
N ARG A 115 13.17 2.59 8.14
CA ARG A 115 12.76 3.39 9.30
C ARG A 115 11.45 4.15 9.03
N VAL A 116 11.31 4.74 7.84
CA VAL A 116 10.07 5.43 7.43
C VAL A 116 8.90 4.45 7.35
N LYS A 117 9.11 3.29 6.74
CA LYS A 117 8.12 2.23 6.60
C LYS A 117 7.57 1.76 7.95
N LEU A 118 8.47 1.42 8.88
CA LEU A 118 8.09 0.98 10.23
C LEU A 118 7.35 2.07 11.00
N ALA A 119 7.86 3.32 10.95
CA ALA A 119 7.23 4.44 11.63
C ALA A 119 5.82 4.74 11.09
N LEU A 120 5.62 4.68 9.76
CA LEU A 120 4.32 4.90 9.14
C LEU A 120 3.33 3.78 9.48
N ARG A 121 3.76 2.51 9.39
CA ARG A 121 2.90 1.37 9.75
C ARG A 121 2.48 1.42 11.21
N SER A 122 3.42 1.71 12.13
CA SER A 122 3.10 1.86 13.54
C SER A 122 2.14 3.02 13.80
N LYS A 123 2.35 4.19 13.18
CA LYS A 123 1.44 5.34 13.31
C LYS A 123 0.06 5.06 12.74
N LEU A 124 -0.03 4.41 11.56
CA LEU A 124 -1.30 4.02 10.97
C LEU A 124 -2.05 3.03 11.86
N TYR A 125 -1.36 1.99 12.35
CA TYR A 125 -1.96 1.01 13.24
C TYR A 125 -2.51 1.66 14.52
N ARG A 126 -1.68 2.46 15.22
CA ARG A 126 -2.11 3.19 16.42
C ARG A 126 -3.29 4.13 16.13
N LYS A 127 -3.28 4.80 14.98
CA LYS A 127 -4.38 5.67 14.56
C LYS A 127 -5.66 4.89 14.32
N MET A 128 -5.58 3.71 13.71
CA MET A 128 -6.76 2.85 13.51
C MET A 128 -7.32 2.34 14.84
N VAL A 129 -6.45 1.94 15.77
CA VAL A 129 -6.86 1.57 17.14
C VAL A 129 -7.54 2.74 17.85
N ALA A 130 -6.95 3.95 17.77
CA ALA A 130 -7.53 5.15 18.38
C ALA A 130 -8.87 5.59 17.75
N LEU A 131 -9.06 5.35 16.44
CA LEU A 131 -10.36 5.60 15.79
C LEU A 131 -11.42 4.57 16.18
N GLY A 132 -10.99 3.37 16.60
CA GLY A 132 -11.89 2.29 16.99
C GLY A 132 -12.84 1.87 15.85
N PRO A 133 -13.94 1.13 16.16
CA PRO A 133 -14.89 0.64 15.16
C PRO A 133 -15.59 1.74 14.35
N SER A 134 -15.64 2.97 14.88
CA SER A 134 -16.25 4.14 14.23
C SER A 134 -15.53 4.56 12.93
N TYR A 135 -14.32 4.04 12.65
CA TYR A 135 -13.63 4.37 11.41
C TYR A 135 -14.42 3.99 10.15
N LYS A 136 -15.23 2.90 10.22
CA LYS A 136 -16.03 2.40 9.10
C LYS A 136 -17.06 3.40 8.58
N THR A 137 -17.54 4.31 9.43
CA THR A 137 -18.49 5.36 9.05
C THR A 137 -17.85 6.47 8.21
N ARG A 138 -16.52 6.64 8.30
CA ARG A 138 -15.78 7.74 7.67
C ARG A 138 -14.80 7.28 6.58
N ILE A 139 -14.27 6.08 6.71
CA ILE A 139 -13.16 5.57 5.88
C ILE A 139 -13.51 4.15 5.43
N LYS A 140 -13.30 3.87 4.15
CA LYS A 140 -13.45 2.50 3.63
C LYS A 140 -12.30 1.64 4.10
N THR A 141 -12.59 0.43 4.57
CA THR A 141 -11.58 -0.55 5.02
C THR A 141 -10.56 -0.85 3.92
N SER A 142 -11.01 -0.93 2.66
CA SER A 142 -10.13 -1.14 1.50
C SER A 142 -9.08 -0.04 1.35
N ASP A 143 -9.44 1.23 1.62
CA ASP A 143 -8.51 2.36 1.52
C ASP A 143 -7.44 2.31 2.63
N VAL A 144 -7.81 1.83 3.83
CA VAL A 144 -6.86 1.63 4.94
C VAL A 144 -5.87 0.54 4.60
N VAL A 145 -6.34 -0.63 4.17
CA VAL A 145 -5.50 -1.79 3.81
C VAL A 145 -4.55 -1.43 2.67
N GLN A 146 -5.07 -0.78 1.61
CA GLN A 146 -4.25 -0.34 0.48
C GLN A 146 -3.21 0.71 0.89
N SER A 147 -3.58 1.64 1.78
CA SER A 147 -2.65 2.66 2.29
C SER A 147 -1.55 2.06 3.17
N ALA A 148 -1.89 1.10 4.05
CA ALA A 148 -0.93 0.43 4.94
C ALA A 148 0.02 -0.53 4.20
N GLY A 149 -0.45 -1.17 3.12
CA GLY A 149 0.34 -2.01 2.22
C GLY A 149 1.09 -1.18 1.19
N GLU A 150 0.49 -1.05 0.02
CA GLU A 150 1.09 -0.42 -1.15
C GLU A 150 1.44 1.07 -0.93
N GLY A 151 0.59 1.83 -0.23
CA GLY A 151 0.83 3.25 0.02
C GLY A 151 2.12 3.52 0.78
N VAL A 152 2.41 2.75 1.81
CA VAL A 152 3.64 2.85 2.60
C VAL A 152 4.86 2.44 1.77
N GLU A 153 4.76 1.42 0.91
CA GLU A 153 5.86 0.98 0.02
C GLU A 153 6.19 2.03 -1.05
N GLN A 154 5.19 2.74 -1.55
CA GLN A 154 5.40 3.87 -2.47
C GLN A 154 6.17 5.02 -1.77
N ILE A 155 5.90 5.29 -0.49
CA ILE A 155 6.65 6.28 0.30
C ILE A 155 8.06 5.76 0.61
N GLN A 156 8.22 4.47 0.92
CA GLN A 156 9.53 3.84 1.10
C GLN A 156 10.41 4.07 -0.14
N SER A 157 9.90 3.73 -1.32
CA SER A 157 10.60 3.92 -2.60
C SER A 157 10.93 5.40 -2.87
N PHE A 158 10.06 6.31 -2.49
CA PHE A 158 10.31 7.75 -2.58
C PHE A 158 11.54 8.18 -1.77
N PHE A 159 11.69 7.71 -0.52
CA PHE A 159 12.84 8.01 0.33
C PHE A 159 14.11 7.29 -0.11
N GLU A 160 13.98 6.08 -0.63
CA GLU A 160 15.11 5.28 -1.07
C GLU A 160 15.72 5.77 -2.37
N LEU A 161 14.90 6.05 -3.38
CA LEU A 161 15.35 6.31 -4.75
C LEU A 161 15.28 7.78 -5.13
N PHE A 162 14.12 8.42 -4.98
CA PHE A 162 13.91 9.75 -5.55
C PHE A 162 14.56 10.87 -4.74
N LEU A 163 14.36 10.89 -3.43
CA LEU A 163 14.81 12.01 -2.59
C LEU A 163 16.33 12.18 -2.57
N PRO A 164 17.15 11.13 -2.37
CA PRO A 164 18.61 11.27 -2.48
C PRO A 164 19.05 11.64 -3.88
N GLN A 165 18.42 11.08 -4.92
CA GLN A 165 18.74 11.38 -6.31
C GLN A 165 18.46 12.84 -6.66
N LEU A 166 17.42 13.45 -6.08
CA LEU A 166 17.12 14.87 -6.27
C LEU A 166 18.30 15.78 -5.85
N PHE A 167 18.86 15.53 -4.67
CA PHE A 167 20.01 16.31 -4.17
C PHE A 167 21.27 16.01 -4.98
N TYR A 168 21.50 14.74 -5.29
CA TYR A 168 22.65 14.32 -6.08
C TYR A 168 22.62 14.89 -7.50
N ALA A 169 21.44 14.92 -8.15
CA ALA A 169 21.28 15.47 -9.49
C ALA A 169 21.57 16.99 -9.58
N ILE A 170 21.48 17.72 -8.48
CA ILE A 170 21.88 19.12 -8.43
C ILE A 170 23.40 19.22 -8.24
N LEU A 171 23.95 18.42 -7.33
CA LEU A 171 25.37 18.50 -6.95
C LEU A 171 26.30 17.97 -8.05
N ALA A 172 25.92 16.90 -8.76
CA ALA A 172 26.78 16.23 -9.73
C ALA A 172 27.15 17.09 -10.94
N PRO A 173 26.23 17.77 -11.67
CA PRO A 173 26.61 18.65 -12.78
C PRO A 173 27.51 19.82 -12.37
N ILE A 174 27.31 20.37 -11.16
CA ILE A 174 28.16 21.44 -10.62
C ILE A 174 29.58 20.91 -10.41
N THR A 175 29.71 19.71 -9.83
CA THR A 175 31.02 19.08 -9.60
C THR A 175 31.73 18.76 -10.91
N LEU A 176 31.01 18.22 -11.89
CA LEU A 176 31.54 17.92 -13.22
C LEU A 176 31.91 19.17 -14.01
N PHE A 177 31.14 20.26 -13.87
CA PHE A 177 31.50 21.56 -14.40
C PHE A 177 32.86 22.03 -13.81
N VAL A 178 33.01 21.97 -12.50
CA VAL A 178 34.26 22.32 -11.84
C VAL A 178 35.43 21.45 -12.29
N ALA A 179 35.19 20.17 -12.61
CA ALA A 179 36.22 19.27 -13.11
C ALA A 179 36.62 19.54 -14.59
N ILE A 180 35.65 19.94 -15.45
CA ILE A 180 35.88 20.17 -16.89
C ILE A 180 36.29 21.63 -17.17
N ALA A 181 35.76 22.62 -16.42
CA ALA A 181 36.00 24.04 -16.68
C ALA A 181 37.47 24.42 -16.75
N PRO A 182 38.39 23.88 -15.90
CA PRO A 182 39.82 24.14 -16.01
C PRO A 182 40.45 23.73 -17.34
N ILE A 183 39.84 22.73 -18.02
CA ILE A 183 40.31 22.21 -19.31
C ILE A 183 39.66 22.98 -20.45
N ASN A 184 38.33 23.16 -20.40
CA ASN A 184 37.57 23.85 -21.46
C ASN A 184 36.28 24.43 -20.94
N VAL A 185 36.27 25.75 -20.68
CA VAL A 185 35.08 26.47 -20.19
C VAL A 185 33.89 26.45 -21.14
N PRO A 186 34.05 26.71 -22.48
CA PRO A 186 32.89 26.67 -23.39
C PRO A 186 32.19 25.32 -23.43
N ALA A 187 32.90 24.20 -23.53
CA ALA A 187 32.32 22.86 -23.54
C ALA A 187 31.63 22.56 -22.22
N ALA A 188 32.27 22.90 -21.08
CA ALA A 188 31.68 22.74 -19.75
C ALA A 188 30.37 23.57 -19.58
N ALA A 189 30.37 24.82 -20.06
CA ALA A 189 29.22 25.72 -20.01
C ALA A 189 28.03 25.19 -20.85
N VAL A 190 28.29 24.72 -22.06
CA VAL A 190 27.25 24.10 -22.89
C VAL A 190 26.62 22.89 -22.21
N MET A 191 27.42 21.99 -21.64
CA MET A 191 26.91 20.83 -20.90
C MET A 191 26.11 21.26 -19.66
N LEU A 192 26.59 22.26 -18.90
CA LEU A 192 25.91 22.78 -17.71
C LEU A 192 24.56 23.41 -18.05
N VAL A 193 24.43 24.11 -19.17
CA VAL A 193 23.18 24.72 -19.63
C VAL A 193 22.20 23.63 -20.13
N CYS A 194 22.69 22.60 -20.79
CA CYS A 194 21.86 21.50 -21.27
C CYS A 194 21.33 20.62 -20.14
N ALA A 195 22.06 20.46 -19.02
CA ALA A 195 21.64 19.59 -17.92
C ALA A 195 20.29 19.98 -17.28
N PRO A 196 20.02 21.25 -16.90
CA PRO A 196 18.70 21.65 -16.39
C PRO A 196 17.56 21.49 -17.40
N LEU A 197 17.87 21.50 -18.71
CA LEU A 197 16.86 21.32 -19.75
C LEU A 197 16.14 19.97 -19.63
N ILE A 198 16.83 18.93 -19.13
CA ILE A 198 16.20 17.63 -18.81
C ILE A 198 15.09 17.79 -17.77
N ILE A 199 15.32 18.61 -16.72
CA ILE A 199 14.30 18.84 -15.68
C ILE A 199 13.10 19.60 -16.26
N VAL A 200 13.36 20.59 -17.11
CA VAL A 200 12.30 21.37 -17.77
C VAL A 200 11.44 20.45 -18.65
N VAL A 201 12.08 19.64 -19.51
CA VAL A 201 11.37 18.69 -20.38
C VAL A 201 10.55 17.70 -19.54
N THR A 202 11.16 17.11 -18.50
CA THR A 202 10.46 16.21 -17.57
C THR A 202 9.29 16.92 -16.90
N GLY A 203 9.46 18.17 -16.47
CA GLY A 203 8.40 18.98 -15.85
C GLY A 203 7.20 19.20 -16.79
N ILE A 204 7.43 19.56 -18.04
CA ILE A 204 6.37 19.77 -19.05
C ILE A 204 5.59 18.47 -19.29
N VAL A 205 6.29 17.36 -19.48
CA VAL A 205 5.64 16.05 -19.68
C VAL A 205 4.85 15.63 -18.44
N SER A 206 5.38 15.90 -17.25
CA SER A 206 4.77 15.59 -15.95
C SER A 206 3.43 16.29 -15.74
N MET A 207 3.30 17.54 -16.16
CA MET A 207 2.03 18.27 -16.08
C MET A 207 0.93 17.60 -16.92
N THR A 208 1.29 17.04 -18.07
CA THR A 208 0.39 16.27 -18.93
C THR A 208 0.08 14.89 -18.34
N ALA A 209 1.09 14.26 -17.76
CA ALA A 209 0.99 12.95 -17.10
C ALA A 209 0.08 12.97 -15.87
N ALA A 210 0.08 14.03 -15.06
CA ALA A 210 -0.68 14.12 -13.82
C ALA A 210 -2.19 13.86 -14.01
N ARG A 211 -2.78 14.34 -15.11
CA ARG A 211 -4.19 14.10 -15.44
C ARG A 211 -4.45 12.63 -15.83
N ALA A 212 -3.53 12.02 -16.58
CA ALA A 212 -3.62 10.62 -16.98
C ALA A 212 -3.45 9.70 -15.77
N PHE A 213 -2.49 9.99 -14.87
CA PHE A 213 -2.30 9.27 -13.62
C PHE A 213 -3.53 9.31 -12.71
N LYS A 214 -4.21 10.47 -12.57
CA LYS A 214 -5.44 10.54 -11.77
C LYS A 214 -6.51 9.60 -12.31
N LYS A 215 -6.71 9.56 -13.65
CA LYS A 215 -7.67 8.63 -14.28
C LYS A 215 -7.26 7.17 -14.16
N TYR A 216 -5.96 6.87 -14.27
CA TYR A 216 -5.40 5.54 -14.06
C TYR A 216 -5.73 5.01 -12.65
N TRP A 217 -5.47 5.80 -11.61
CA TRP A 217 -5.75 5.42 -10.23
C TRP A 217 -7.23 5.15 -9.96
N VAL A 218 -8.12 5.98 -10.50
CA VAL A 218 -9.57 5.73 -10.37
C VAL A 218 -9.93 4.37 -10.98
N ARG A 219 -9.47 4.07 -12.20
CA ARG A 219 -9.75 2.78 -12.85
C ARG A 219 -9.13 1.59 -12.13
N TYR A 220 -7.92 1.77 -11.59
CA TYR A 220 -7.25 0.74 -10.78
C TYR A 220 -8.04 0.40 -9.51
N THR A 221 -8.47 1.42 -8.78
CA THR A 221 -9.25 1.25 -7.55
C THR A 221 -10.63 0.63 -7.86
N ASP A 222 -11.31 1.07 -8.92
CA ASP A 222 -12.61 0.54 -9.35
C ASP A 222 -12.51 -0.95 -9.73
N MET A 223 -11.44 -1.35 -10.43
CA MET A 223 -11.19 -2.73 -10.81
C MET A 223 -10.89 -3.59 -9.57
N GLY A 224 -10.01 -3.12 -8.67
CA GLY A 224 -9.66 -3.84 -7.45
C GLY A 224 -10.84 -4.02 -6.50
N ALA A 225 -11.70 -2.99 -6.36
CA ALA A 225 -12.92 -3.06 -5.56
C ALA A 225 -13.90 -4.09 -6.15
N ALA A 226 -14.13 -4.07 -7.47
CA ALA A 226 -15.03 -5.02 -8.13
C ALA A 226 -14.49 -6.46 -8.07
N PHE A 227 -13.18 -6.65 -8.16
CA PHE A 227 -12.57 -7.97 -8.01
C PHE A 227 -12.78 -8.54 -6.60
N LEU A 228 -12.57 -7.72 -5.58
CA LEU A 228 -12.79 -8.12 -4.19
C LEU A 228 -14.27 -8.42 -3.92
N ASP A 229 -15.17 -7.59 -4.42
CA ASP A 229 -16.61 -7.76 -4.30
C ASP A 229 -17.08 -9.08 -4.95
N ASN A 230 -16.61 -9.37 -6.17
CA ASN A 230 -16.91 -10.63 -6.86
C ASN A 230 -16.34 -11.85 -6.11
N LEU A 231 -15.16 -11.74 -5.48
CA LEU A 231 -14.59 -12.81 -4.66
C LEU A 231 -15.41 -13.07 -3.40
N GLN A 232 -15.81 -12.01 -2.71
CA GLN A 232 -16.65 -12.11 -1.50
C GLN A 232 -18.05 -12.63 -1.82
N GLY A 233 -18.58 -12.27 -2.99
CA GLY A 233 -19.87 -12.73 -3.48
C GLY A 233 -19.83 -13.99 -4.35
N LEU A 234 -18.72 -14.74 -4.41
CA LEU A 234 -18.54 -15.84 -5.34
C LEU A 234 -19.60 -16.95 -5.20
N GLU A 235 -19.95 -17.28 -3.96
CA GLU A 235 -21.02 -18.25 -3.66
C GLU A 235 -22.37 -17.76 -4.22
N THR A 236 -22.70 -16.50 -4.00
CA THR A 236 -23.92 -15.88 -4.54
C THR A 236 -23.93 -15.91 -6.07
N LEU A 237 -22.80 -15.56 -6.70
CA LEU A 237 -22.68 -15.58 -8.16
C LEU A 237 -22.91 -16.99 -8.72
N LYS A 238 -22.38 -18.01 -8.06
CA LYS A 238 -22.56 -19.41 -8.45
C LYS A 238 -23.98 -19.88 -8.22
N ASN A 239 -24.62 -19.54 -7.10
CA ASN A 239 -25.99 -19.93 -6.78
C ASN A 239 -27.02 -19.34 -7.77
N PHE A 240 -26.72 -18.16 -8.33
CA PHE A 240 -27.61 -17.50 -9.31
C PHE A 240 -27.16 -17.67 -10.77
N ASP A 241 -26.16 -18.51 -11.07
CA ASP A 241 -25.59 -18.71 -12.40
C ASP A 241 -25.22 -17.37 -13.08
N ALA A 242 -24.68 -16.44 -12.28
CA ALA A 242 -24.35 -15.08 -12.68
C ALA A 242 -22.84 -14.84 -12.85
N ASP A 243 -22.03 -15.88 -12.70
CA ASP A 243 -20.58 -15.79 -12.72
C ASP A 243 -20.02 -15.43 -14.11
N GLU A 244 -20.63 -15.92 -15.20
CA GLU A 244 -20.23 -15.54 -16.55
C GLU A 244 -20.52 -14.04 -16.83
N ARG A 245 -21.67 -13.54 -16.36
CA ARG A 245 -22.00 -12.11 -16.46
C ARG A 245 -21.04 -11.24 -15.65
N ALA A 246 -20.68 -11.66 -14.44
CA ALA A 246 -19.69 -10.98 -13.60
C ALA A 246 -18.30 -11.01 -14.24
N ALA A 247 -17.90 -12.11 -14.89
CA ALA A 247 -16.65 -12.23 -15.62
C ALA A 247 -16.58 -11.25 -16.81
N ILE A 248 -17.66 -11.15 -17.61
CA ILE A 248 -17.75 -10.20 -18.73
C ILE A 248 -17.65 -8.75 -18.23
N GLU A 249 -18.31 -8.42 -17.13
CA GLU A 249 -18.20 -7.08 -16.53
C GLU A 249 -16.78 -6.80 -16.01
N MET A 250 -16.15 -7.79 -15.39
CA MET A 250 -14.78 -7.70 -14.92
C MET A 250 -13.81 -7.50 -16.09
N ASP A 251 -13.96 -8.23 -17.19
CA ASP A 251 -13.17 -8.06 -18.40
C ASP A 251 -13.31 -6.65 -18.98
N LYS A 252 -14.51 -6.08 -18.99
CA LYS A 252 -14.73 -4.69 -19.42
C LYS A 252 -14.02 -3.69 -18.52
N LYS A 253 -14.00 -3.90 -17.20
CA LYS A 253 -13.26 -3.05 -16.25
C LYS A 253 -11.76 -3.22 -16.43
N ALA A 254 -11.28 -4.46 -16.61
CA ALA A 254 -9.88 -4.78 -16.89
C ALA A 254 -9.39 -4.16 -18.21
N GLU A 255 -10.20 -4.21 -19.28
CA GLU A 255 -9.88 -3.56 -20.54
C GLU A 255 -9.82 -2.03 -20.40
N GLY A 256 -10.75 -1.43 -19.66
CA GLY A 256 -10.70 -0.01 -19.34
C GLY A 256 -9.43 0.38 -18.58
N PHE A 257 -8.99 -0.46 -17.65
CA PHE A 257 -7.73 -0.29 -16.93
C PHE A 257 -6.52 -0.48 -17.85
N ARG A 258 -6.50 -1.51 -18.71
CA ARG A 258 -5.44 -1.75 -19.71
C ARG A 258 -5.23 -0.53 -20.60
N VAL A 259 -6.30 0.05 -21.14
CA VAL A 259 -6.22 1.24 -22.00
C VAL A 259 -5.59 2.43 -21.27
N MET A 260 -5.94 2.63 -19.99
CA MET A 260 -5.34 3.71 -19.18
C MET A 260 -3.88 3.43 -18.85
N THR A 261 -3.52 2.17 -18.54
CA THR A 261 -2.14 1.74 -18.31
C THR A 261 -1.27 2.00 -19.54
N MET A 262 -1.74 1.59 -20.72
CA MET A 262 -1.03 1.84 -21.98
C MET A 262 -0.86 3.33 -22.27
N ARG A 263 -1.85 4.16 -21.94
CA ARG A 263 -1.73 5.62 -22.09
C ARG A 263 -0.68 6.21 -21.16
N VAL A 264 -0.66 5.80 -19.89
CA VAL A 264 0.36 6.22 -18.93
C VAL A 264 1.74 5.78 -19.38
N LEU A 265 1.89 4.52 -19.82
CA LEU A 265 3.15 3.98 -20.35
C LEU A 265 3.64 4.75 -21.57
N GLN A 266 2.77 5.08 -22.52
CA GLN A 266 3.13 5.91 -23.69
C GLN A 266 3.67 7.29 -23.29
N ILE A 267 3.04 7.94 -22.30
CA ILE A 267 3.52 9.22 -21.79
C ILE A 267 4.90 9.06 -21.13
N GLN A 268 5.08 8.00 -20.34
CA GLN A 268 6.35 7.71 -19.68
C GLN A 268 7.47 7.42 -20.68
N LEU A 269 7.21 6.61 -21.71
CA LEU A 269 8.18 6.31 -22.76
C LEU A 269 8.57 7.58 -23.55
N ARG A 270 7.59 8.41 -23.92
CA ARG A 270 7.85 9.70 -24.58
C ARG A 270 8.71 10.61 -23.71
N SER A 271 8.49 10.61 -22.39
CA SER A 271 9.32 11.37 -21.45
C SER A 271 10.76 10.87 -21.41
N LEU A 272 10.96 9.54 -21.36
CA LEU A 272 12.30 8.96 -21.38
C LEU A 272 13.03 9.28 -22.69
N THR A 273 12.38 9.10 -23.85
CA THR A 273 12.96 9.44 -25.15
C THR A 273 13.36 10.91 -25.23
N ALA A 274 12.48 11.83 -24.79
CA ALA A 274 12.79 13.26 -24.79
C ALA A 274 13.97 13.60 -23.88
N MET A 275 14.09 12.95 -22.71
CA MET A 275 15.24 13.11 -21.82
C MET A 275 16.52 12.58 -22.43
N ASP A 276 16.47 11.43 -23.12
CA ASP A 276 17.62 10.81 -23.78
C ASP A 276 18.12 11.69 -24.92
N ILE A 277 17.25 12.27 -25.72
CA ILE A 277 17.60 13.23 -26.77
C ILE A 277 18.34 14.44 -26.17
N VAL A 278 17.86 15.00 -25.06
CA VAL A 278 18.51 16.15 -24.42
C VAL A 278 19.86 15.72 -23.81
N ALA A 279 19.93 14.56 -23.17
CA ALA A 279 21.15 14.06 -22.53
C ALA A 279 22.26 13.77 -23.54
N TYR A 280 21.97 12.97 -24.58
CA TYR A 280 22.94 12.62 -25.59
C TYR A 280 23.21 13.79 -26.53
N GLY A 281 22.20 14.59 -26.87
CA GLY A 281 22.36 15.80 -27.65
C GLY A 281 23.24 16.84 -26.93
N GLY A 282 23.06 17.02 -25.61
CA GLY A 282 23.89 17.86 -24.77
C GLY A 282 25.33 17.38 -24.67
N ALA A 283 25.56 16.07 -24.52
CA ALA A 283 26.88 15.46 -24.55
C ALA A 283 27.57 15.68 -25.90
N ALA A 284 26.83 15.39 -27.00
CA ALA A 284 27.35 15.60 -28.36
C ALA A 284 27.67 17.08 -28.65
N ALA A 285 26.83 18.00 -28.17
CA ALA A 285 27.11 19.44 -28.31
C ALA A 285 28.36 19.86 -27.54
N GLY A 286 28.55 19.38 -26.30
CA GLY A 286 29.76 19.63 -25.50
C GLY A 286 31.03 19.07 -26.14
N ILE A 287 30.97 17.82 -26.63
CA ILE A 287 32.05 17.19 -27.40
C ILE A 287 32.32 17.98 -28.70
N GLY A 288 31.27 18.39 -29.42
CA GLY A 288 31.38 19.15 -30.66
C GLY A 288 32.07 20.47 -30.48
N VAL A 289 31.76 21.23 -29.39
CA VAL A 289 32.44 22.47 -29.04
C VAL A 289 33.91 22.22 -28.72
N ALA A 290 34.22 21.16 -27.96
CA ALA A 290 35.59 20.82 -27.63
C ALA A 290 36.40 20.43 -28.89
N LEU A 291 35.82 19.63 -29.80
CA LEU A 291 36.42 19.24 -31.08
C LEU A 291 36.63 20.45 -31.99
N TRP A 292 35.61 21.36 -32.07
CA TRP A 292 35.75 22.58 -32.88
C TRP A 292 36.89 23.47 -32.37
N GLN A 293 37.01 23.68 -31.08
CA GLN A 293 38.11 24.41 -30.49
C GLN A 293 39.45 23.73 -30.72
N TYR A 294 39.54 22.43 -30.54
CA TYR A 294 40.75 21.67 -30.83
C TYR A 294 41.18 21.81 -32.31
N ALA A 295 40.23 21.80 -33.25
CA ALA A 295 40.55 21.91 -34.69
C ALA A 295 41.02 23.31 -35.11
N HIS A 296 40.53 24.40 -34.45
CA HIS A 296 40.86 25.77 -34.85
C HIS A 296 41.98 26.39 -34.00
N ILE A 297 42.63 25.63 -33.14
CA ILE A 297 43.80 26.08 -32.37
C ILE A 297 44.93 26.61 -33.24
N GLY A 298 45.22 25.91 -34.35
CA GLY A 298 46.27 26.32 -35.30
C GLY A 298 46.01 27.66 -35.94
N ASP A 299 44.75 27.96 -36.31
CA ASP A 299 44.35 29.21 -36.96
C ASP A 299 44.39 30.41 -35.98
N ALA A 300 44.04 30.18 -34.74
CA ALA A 300 44.12 31.19 -33.68
C ALA A 300 45.58 31.61 -33.37
N PHE A 301 46.49 30.67 -33.38
CA PHE A 301 47.94 30.99 -33.26
C PHE A 301 48.50 31.69 -34.47
N ALA A 302 48.10 31.27 -35.69
CA ALA A 302 48.57 31.88 -36.92
C ALA A 302 48.12 33.34 -37.12
N ASN A 303 46.95 33.67 -36.61
CA ASN A 303 46.35 34.98 -36.76
C ASN A 303 46.61 35.95 -35.58
N GLY A 304 47.48 35.58 -34.61
CA GLY A 304 47.76 36.37 -33.42
C GLY A 304 46.58 36.67 -32.53
N ALA A 305 45.45 36.01 -32.75
CA ALA A 305 44.30 36.07 -31.87
C ALA A 305 44.66 35.30 -30.59
N SER A 306 44.99 36.04 -29.53
CA SER A 306 45.03 35.52 -28.19
C SER A 306 43.71 34.79 -27.93
N GLY A 307 43.75 33.45 -27.80
CA GLY A 307 42.58 32.64 -27.51
C GLY A 307 41.77 33.25 -26.38
N TRP A 308 40.54 32.87 -26.29
CA TRP A 308 39.62 33.28 -25.23
C TRP A 308 40.31 33.15 -23.85
N SER A 309 40.84 34.26 -23.33
CA SER A 309 41.49 34.26 -22.00
C SER A 309 40.67 35.17 -21.09
N PRO A 310 40.53 34.85 -19.80
CA PRO A 310 39.91 35.79 -18.86
C PRO A 310 40.60 37.15 -18.89
N ILE A 311 41.86 37.21 -19.24
CA ILE A 311 42.62 38.44 -19.41
C ILE A 311 42.10 39.24 -20.64
N ALA A 312 41.85 38.54 -21.77
CA ALA A 312 41.27 39.20 -22.97
C ALA A 312 39.82 39.67 -22.67
N LEU A 313 39.04 38.87 -21.94
CA LEU A 313 37.70 39.28 -21.50
C LEU A 313 37.76 40.45 -20.51
N ALA A 314 38.74 40.45 -19.61
CA ALA A 314 38.93 41.51 -18.63
C ALA A 314 39.21 42.86 -19.27
N SER A 315 39.88 42.90 -20.45
CA SER A 315 40.14 44.12 -21.22
C SER A 315 38.89 44.79 -21.80
N HIS A 316 37.81 44.03 -21.90
CA HIS A 316 36.53 44.51 -22.43
C HIS A 316 35.42 44.69 -21.38
N LEU A 317 35.68 44.36 -20.10
CA LEU A 317 34.73 44.49 -19.02
C LEU A 317 35.00 45.71 -18.13
N PRO A 318 33.96 46.44 -17.70
CA PRO A 318 34.18 47.63 -16.83
C PRO A 318 34.51 47.22 -15.35
N GLY A 319 35.54 47.85 -14.80
CA GLY A 319 35.85 47.95 -13.36
C GLY A 319 35.86 46.65 -12.57
N VAL A 320 34.88 46.40 -11.72
CA VAL A 320 34.78 45.27 -10.79
C VAL A 320 34.69 43.90 -11.51
N LEU A 321 34.09 43.82 -12.70
CA LEU A 321 34.01 42.63 -13.50
C LEU A 321 35.35 42.26 -14.13
N ALA A 322 36.18 43.22 -14.47
CA ALA A 322 37.57 43.00 -14.91
C ALA A 322 38.43 42.37 -13.80
N TYR A 323 38.27 42.84 -12.55
CA TYR A 323 38.98 42.26 -11.39
C TYR A 323 38.49 40.83 -11.09
N ALA A 324 37.18 40.56 -11.25
CA ALA A 324 36.64 39.21 -11.09
C ALA A 324 37.19 38.27 -12.18
N ALA A 325 37.33 38.72 -13.45
CA ALA A 325 37.91 37.95 -14.53
C ALA A 325 39.43 37.72 -14.33
N TYR A 326 40.17 38.67 -13.77
CA TYR A 326 41.55 38.50 -13.34
C TYR A 326 41.66 37.51 -12.17
N GLY A 327 40.80 37.62 -11.16
CA GLY A 327 40.76 36.70 -10.05
C GLY A 327 40.44 35.25 -10.49
N LEU A 328 39.53 35.09 -11.44
CA LEU A 328 39.21 33.80 -12.05
C LEU A 328 40.41 33.17 -12.78
N HIS A 329 41.26 33.99 -13.41
CA HIS A 329 42.51 33.53 -14.06
C HIS A 329 43.50 32.93 -13.05
N TYR A 330 43.60 33.47 -11.86
CA TYR A 330 44.47 32.94 -10.79
C TYR A 330 43.89 31.74 -10.08
N LEU A 331 42.58 31.67 -9.99
CA LEU A 331 41.86 30.53 -9.39
C LEU A 331 41.79 29.30 -10.34
N ILE A 332 41.89 29.52 -11.66
CA ILE A 332 41.81 28.49 -12.69
C ILE A 332 43.09 28.50 -13.51
N PRO A 333 44.25 28.00 -12.99
CA PRO A 333 45.51 28.05 -13.67
C PRO A 333 45.58 27.19 -14.95
N PHE A 334 44.57 26.39 -15.24
CA PHE A 334 44.60 25.35 -16.28
C PHE A 334 43.61 25.58 -17.41
N GLY A 335 43.57 26.57 -18.13
CA GLY A 335 42.76 26.35 -19.33
C GLY A 335 42.07 27.46 -20.00
N VAL A 336 42.20 28.66 -19.57
CA VAL A 336 41.63 29.77 -20.32
C VAL A 336 42.77 30.47 -21.05
N GLY A 337 42.98 30.07 -22.25
CA GLY A 337 44.00 30.59 -23.12
C GLY A 337 45.16 29.64 -23.52
N TYR A 338 45.14 28.39 -22.98
CA TYR A 338 46.02 27.34 -23.46
C TYR A 338 45.37 26.51 -24.56
N PRO A 339 46.12 25.99 -25.53
CA PRO A 339 45.59 25.05 -26.52
C PRO A 339 45.02 23.82 -25.80
N LEU A 340 43.81 23.43 -26.18
CA LEU A 340 43.20 22.20 -25.65
C LEU A 340 44.11 21.02 -26.09
N SER A 341 44.68 20.30 -25.14
CA SER A 341 45.48 19.13 -25.39
C SER A 341 44.60 17.94 -25.84
N LEU A 342 45.18 16.99 -26.56
CA LEU A 342 44.47 15.72 -26.90
C LEU A 342 44.01 15.01 -25.64
N THR A 343 44.82 15.02 -24.58
CA THR A 343 44.50 14.44 -23.27
C THR A 343 43.24 15.10 -22.65
N GLY A 344 43.21 16.45 -22.72
CA GLY A 344 42.04 17.21 -22.23
C GLY A 344 40.75 16.93 -23.07
N LEU A 345 40.91 16.86 -24.37
CA LEU A 345 39.81 16.49 -25.26
C LEU A 345 39.26 15.10 -24.95
N LEU A 346 40.13 14.07 -24.80
CA LEU A 346 39.74 12.72 -24.42
C LEU A 346 39.03 12.66 -23.06
N PHE A 347 39.53 13.45 -22.08
CA PHE A 347 38.88 13.55 -20.77
C PHE A 347 37.47 14.14 -20.87
N ILE A 348 37.26 15.20 -21.65
CA ILE A 348 35.95 15.79 -21.90
C ILE A 348 35.01 14.77 -22.55
N VAL A 349 35.48 14.04 -23.57
CA VAL A 349 34.68 13.03 -24.29
C VAL A 349 34.23 11.93 -23.33
N LEU A 350 35.15 11.39 -22.52
CA LEU A 350 34.81 10.31 -21.58
C LEU A 350 33.90 10.77 -20.44
N LEU A 351 34.09 12.02 -19.98
CA LEU A 351 33.31 12.53 -18.85
C LEU A 351 31.94 13.12 -19.28
N SER A 352 31.77 13.42 -20.58
CA SER A 352 30.53 14.03 -21.09
C SER A 352 29.27 13.21 -20.83
N ALA A 353 29.35 11.88 -20.90
CA ALA A 353 28.24 10.98 -20.61
C ALA A 353 27.81 11.06 -19.14
N GLU A 354 28.79 11.12 -18.21
CA GLU A 354 28.53 11.20 -16.77
C GLU A 354 27.83 12.49 -16.35
N PHE A 355 27.94 13.54 -17.17
CA PHE A 355 27.32 14.84 -16.87
C PHE A 355 25.78 14.77 -16.81
N PHE A 356 25.16 13.93 -17.62
CA PHE A 356 23.72 13.85 -17.81
C PHE A 356 23.09 12.66 -17.05
N ILE A 357 23.85 11.64 -16.67
CA ILE A 357 23.36 10.44 -15.99
C ILE A 357 22.55 10.77 -14.72
N PRO A 358 23.03 11.65 -13.79
CA PRO A 358 22.28 11.95 -12.56
C PRO A 358 20.92 12.60 -12.83
N MET A 359 20.83 13.49 -13.82
CA MET A 359 19.60 14.16 -14.23
C MET A 359 18.62 13.20 -14.91
N ARG A 360 19.13 12.33 -15.79
CA ARG A 360 18.37 11.29 -16.45
C ARG A 360 17.77 10.30 -15.43
N GLN A 361 18.56 9.87 -14.44
CA GLN A 361 18.07 9.01 -13.35
C GLN A 361 16.99 9.70 -12.51
N LEU A 362 17.16 11.00 -12.19
CA LEU A 362 16.13 11.78 -11.51
C LEU A 362 14.82 11.78 -12.31
N GLY A 363 14.90 11.98 -13.62
CA GLY A 363 13.76 11.93 -14.51
C GLY A 363 13.10 10.55 -14.55
N SER A 364 13.87 9.47 -14.57
CA SER A 364 13.33 8.10 -14.53
C SER A 364 12.61 7.80 -13.21
N PHE A 365 13.03 8.39 -12.07
CA PHE A 365 12.37 8.23 -10.77
C PHE A 365 11.20 9.19 -10.55
N PHE A 366 10.81 9.98 -11.54
CA PHE A 366 9.70 10.93 -11.40
C PHE A 366 8.37 10.24 -11.05
N HIS A 367 8.10 9.06 -11.63
CA HIS A 367 6.91 8.28 -11.30
C HIS A 367 6.90 7.83 -9.82
N VAL A 368 8.07 7.48 -9.26
CA VAL A 368 8.22 7.15 -7.83
C VAL A 368 7.85 8.36 -6.98
N ALA A 369 8.29 9.55 -7.38
CA ALA A 369 7.94 10.79 -6.69
C ALA A 369 6.43 11.06 -6.69
N MET A 370 5.78 10.90 -7.85
CA MET A 370 4.33 11.13 -7.99
C MET A 370 3.51 10.14 -7.16
N ASN A 371 3.87 8.87 -7.19
CA ASN A 371 3.22 7.82 -6.40
C ASN A 371 3.43 8.07 -4.90
N GLY A 372 4.67 8.32 -4.47
CA GLY A 372 4.99 8.61 -3.06
C GLY A 372 4.26 9.84 -2.53
N MET A 373 4.19 10.94 -3.30
CA MET A 373 3.44 12.13 -2.91
C MET A 373 1.93 11.90 -2.83
N THR A 374 1.37 11.10 -3.73
CA THR A 374 -0.06 10.77 -3.72
C THR A 374 -0.39 9.90 -2.51
N SER A 375 0.40 8.87 -2.24
CA SER A 375 0.27 8.00 -1.08
C SER A 375 0.47 8.77 0.23
N THR A 376 1.41 9.71 0.26
CA THR A 376 1.61 10.62 1.40
C THR A 376 0.35 11.40 1.74
N LYS A 377 -0.29 12.01 0.73
CA LYS A 377 -1.54 12.77 0.96
C LYS A 377 -2.66 11.88 1.51
N ARG A 378 -2.80 10.64 0.99
CA ARG A 378 -3.80 9.69 1.49
C ARG A 378 -3.51 9.27 2.93
N ILE A 379 -2.26 8.88 3.22
CA ILE A 379 -1.87 8.45 4.56
C ILE A 379 -2.02 9.60 5.57
N PHE A 380 -1.62 10.82 5.23
CA PHE A 380 -1.84 11.95 6.14
C PHE A 380 -3.32 12.31 6.30
N ALA A 381 -4.14 12.17 5.27
CA ALA A 381 -5.59 12.34 5.40
C ALA A 381 -6.19 11.31 6.39
N LEU A 382 -5.70 10.07 6.37
CA LEU A 382 -6.08 9.04 7.35
C LEU A 382 -5.59 9.40 8.77
N LEU A 383 -4.34 9.83 8.91
CA LEU A 383 -3.75 10.21 10.18
C LEU A 383 -4.39 11.47 10.78
N ASP A 384 -4.82 12.40 9.94
CA ASP A 384 -5.48 13.65 10.33
C ASP A 384 -6.99 13.47 10.62
N THR A 385 -7.55 12.26 10.41
CA THR A 385 -8.96 11.98 10.75
C THR A 385 -9.18 12.20 12.25
N PRO A 386 -10.17 13.01 12.65
CA PRO A 386 -10.41 13.29 14.05
C PRO A 386 -10.81 12.01 14.80
N GLU A 387 -10.18 11.80 15.94
CA GLU A 387 -10.49 10.71 16.86
C GLU A 387 -11.81 10.96 17.58
N PRO A 388 -12.55 9.91 17.95
CA PRO A 388 -13.68 10.07 18.83
C PRO A 388 -13.20 10.73 20.13
N LYS A 389 -13.91 11.74 20.56
CA LYS A 389 -13.61 12.39 21.83
C LYS A 389 -14.28 11.56 22.94
N HIS A 390 -13.49 10.90 23.74
CA HIS A 390 -13.92 10.32 25.00
C HIS A 390 -13.67 11.34 26.12
N GLY A 391 -14.50 11.33 27.16
CA GLY A 391 -14.27 12.10 28.35
C GLY A 391 -13.12 11.57 29.20
N THR A 392 -12.98 12.11 30.39
CA THR A 392 -11.94 11.70 31.36
C THR A 392 -12.57 11.24 32.68
N ALA A 393 -13.89 11.21 32.76
CA ALA A 393 -14.60 10.81 33.98
C ALA A 393 -14.44 9.30 34.20
N THR A 394 -14.37 8.93 35.45
CA THR A 394 -14.46 7.55 35.94
C THR A 394 -15.81 7.34 36.59
N LEU A 395 -16.29 6.12 36.62
CA LEU A 395 -17.51 5.78 37.36
C LEU A 395 -17.24 5.93 38.87
N PRO A 396 -18.20 6.47 39.62
CA PRO A 396 -18.11 6.51 41.08
C PRO A 396 -18.03 5.08 41.62
N ALA A 397 -17.14 4.84 42.59
CA ALA A 397 -17.08 3.53 43.26
C ALA A 397 -18.46 3.25 43.88
N ASN A 398 -18.98 2.05 43.71
CA ASN A 398 -20.21 1.65 44.39
C ASN A 398 -19.95 1.59 45.90
N ASP A 399 -20.51 2.53 46.65
CA ASP A 399 -20.43 2.59 48.12
C ASP A 399 -21.37 1.58 48.83
N SER A 400 -22.02 0.72 48.09
CA SER A 400 -22.97 -0.23 48.64
C SER A 400 -22.39 -1.63 48.73
N ASP A 401 -22.33 -2.20 49.91
CA ASP A 401 -22.19 -3.64 50.22
C ASP A 401 -23.37 -4.48 49.59
N SER A 402 -24.03 -3.98 48.58
CA SER A 402 -25.13 -4.68 47.89
C SER A 402 -24.56 -5.65 46.88
N ALA A 403 -25.08 -6.88 46.87
CA ALA A 403 -24.74 -7.99 45.99
C ALA A 403 -24.96 -7.70 44.47
N ASP A 404 -25.43 -6.51 44.11
CA ASP A 404 -25.73 -6.06 42.75
C ASP A 404 -24.50 -5.33 42.18
N ASP A 405 -23.73 -6.04 41.38
CA ASP A 405 -22.50 -5.59 40.70
C ASP A 405 -22.82 -4.87 39.38
N GLY A 406 -24.08 -4.74 39.02
CA GLY A 406 -24.58 -4.09 37.83
C GLY A 406 -24.65 -2.57 37.90
N LEU A 407 -24.62 -1.90 36.73
CA LEU A 407 -24.81 -0.46 36.62
C LEU A 407 -26.13 -0.11 35.93
N THR A 408 -26.80 0.96 36.41
CA THR A 408 -28.01 1.46 35.74
C THR A 408 -27.66 2.15 34.43
N VAL A 409 -28.21 1.64 33.32
CA VAL A 409 -28.16 2.26 31.99
C VAL A 409 -29.42 3.06 31.77
N ARG A 410 -29.32 4.34 31.39
CA ARG A 410 -30.48 5.18 31.11
C ARG A 410 -30.30 5.93 29.79
N PHE A 411 -31.25 5.72 28.89
CA PHE A 411 -31.48 6.52 27.69
C PHE A 411 -32.58 7.52 27.96
N ASP A 412 -32.35 8.81 27.70
CA ASP A 412 -33.32 9.87 27.90
C ASP A 412 -33.34 10.77 26.65
N HIS A 413 -34.38 10.61 25.81
CA HIS A 413 -34.58 11.33 24.54
C HIS A 413 -33.36 11.25 23.60
N VAL A 414 -32.69 10.08 23.53
CA VAL A 414 -31.49 9.89 22.71
C VAL A 414 -31.83 9.87 21.24
N GLY A 415 -31.13 10.73 20.48
CA GLY A 415 -31.19 10.79 19.02
C GLY A 415 -29.81 10.71 18.40
N TYR A 416 -29.70 10.10 17.22
CA TYR A 416 -28.44 9.95 16.49
C TYR A 416 -28.63 9.94 14.96
N SER A 417 -27.75 10.66 14.27
CA SER A 417 -27.66 10.63 12.79
C SER A 417 -26.22 10.36 12.36
N TYR A 418 -26.05 9.44 11.40
CA TYR A 418 -24.74 9.14 10.82
C TYR A 418 -24.13 10.31 10.04
N ASP A 419 -24.97 11.22 9.54
CA ASP A 419 -24.51 12.42 8.81
C ASP A 419 -23.95 13.50 9.73
N ASP A 420 -24.52 13.69 10.91
CA ASP A 420 -24.05 14.68 11.89
C ASP A 420 -22.66 14.30 12.45
N ALA A 421 -22.32 13.02 12.51
CA ALA A 421 -21.03 12.52 13.00
C ALA A 421 -19.86 12.83 12.04
N GLY A 422 -20.14 13.20 10.78
CA GLY A 422 -19.12 13.56 9.76
C GLY A 422 -18.77 15.05 9.69
N HIS A 423 -19.53 15.93 10.32
CA HIS A 423 -19.44 17.40 10.15
C HIS A 423 -19.04 18.18 11.42
N GLY A 424 -18.25 17.60 12.30
CA GLY A 424 -17.55 18.36 13.33
C GLY A 424 -16.58 19.37 12.71
N ASP A 425 -16.91 20.66 12.71
CA ASP A 425 -16.09 21.81 12.33
C ASP A 425 -15.72 21.95 10.83
N SER A 426 -16.68 22.14 9.93
CA SER A 426 -16.36 22.71 8.61
C SER A 426 -17.15 23.97 8.28
N LYS A 427 -16.87 25.09 9.01
CA LYS A 427 -17.20 26.45 8.52
C LYS A 427 -16.36 26.88 7.29
N SER A 428 -15.49 26.02 6.75
CA SER A 428 -14.62 26.36 5.61
C SER A 428 -14.98 25.66 4.28
N ALA A 429 -15.96 24.77 4.25
CA ALA A 429 -16.36 24.08 3.01
C ALA A 429 -17.46 24.78 2.22
N SER A 430 -18.14 25.76 2.81
CA SER A 430 -19.26 26.49 2.17
C SER A 430 -18.82 27.52 1.09
N ALA A 431 -17.53 27.80 0.94
CA ALA A 431 -17.05 28.81 -0.03
C ALA A 431 -16.56 28.25 -1.38
N LYS A 432 -16.63 26.93 -1.62
CA LYS A 432 -16.19 26.30 -2.89
C LYS A 432 -17.25 25.48 -3.63
N ALA A 433 -18.48 25.39 -3.11
CA ALA A 433 -19.57 24.62 -3.75
C ALA A 433 -20.37 25.39 -4.82
N ASP A 434 -20.04 26.64 -5.09
CA ASP A 434 -20.86 27.53 -5.95
C ASP A 434 -20.51 27.49 -7.46
N LYS A 435 -19.86 26.41 -7.95
CA LYS A 435 -19.50 26.32 -9.39
C LYS A 435 -19.76 24.99 -10.07
N GLN A 436 -20.62 24.11 -9.58
CA GLN A 436 -21.16 23.03 -10.42
C GLN A 436 -22.59 22.74 -9.95
N GLY A 437 -23.56 23.26 -10.68
CA GLY A 437 -24.96 22.97 -10.51
C GLY A 437 -25.31 21.50 -10.74
N GLU A 438 -26.32 21.07 -10.05
CA GLU A 438 -27.02 19.78 -9.98
C GLU A 438 -26.75 19.01 -8.68
N THR A 439 -27.27 19.56 -7.57
CA THR A 439 -27.63 18.77 -6.41
C THR A 439 -29.15 18.78 -6.27
N SER A 440 -29.78 17.61 -6.49
CA SER A 440 -31.17 17.38 -6.10
C SER A 440 -31.37 17.70 -4.62
N PRO A 441 -32.38 18.50 -4.24
CA PRO A 441 -32.59 18.91 -2.85
C PRO A 441 -33.31 17.87 -1.98
N ASN A 442 -33.09 16.55 -2.15
CA ASN A 442 -33.89 15.54 -1.44
C ASN A 442 -33.13 14.29 -1.01
N SER A 443 -31.96 14.43 -0.36
CA SER A 443 -31.30 13.30 0.31
C SER A 443 -30.77 13.68 1.72
N ALA A 444 -31.63 14.26 2.55
CA ALA A 444 -31.40 14.23 3.98
C ALA A 444 -31.63 12.77 4.44
N VAL A 445 -30.56 12.05 4.77
CA VAL A 445 -30.67 10.69 5.33
C VAL A 445 -31.44 10.80 6.65
N ALA A 446 -32.53 10.04 6.78
CA ALA A 446 -33.31 10.05 8.01
C ALA A 446 -32.43 9.66 9.21
N PRO A 447 -32.59 10.32 10.37
CA PRO A 447 -31.82 9.99 11.57
C PRO A 447 -32.08 8.54 11.99
N ALA A 448 -31.02 7.83 12.38
CA ALA A 448 -31.10 6.43 12.80
C ALA A 448 -31.84 6.28 14.15
N LEU A 449 -31.67 7.24 15.04
CA LEU A 449 -32.38 7.36 16.28
C LEU A 449 -32.97 8.78 16.41
N THR A 450 -34.21 8.87 16.81
CA THR A 450 -34.92 10.16 16.98
C THR A 450 -35.31 10.44 18.41
N ASN A 451 -35.75 9.42 19.14
CA ASN A 451 -36.20 9.59 20.54
C ASN A 451 -36.23 8.22 21.22
N ILE A 452 -35.11 7.82 21.80
CA ILE A 452 -35.02 6.59 22.59
C ILE A 452 -35.04 6.95 24.07
N THR A 453 -35.98 6.37 24.82
CA THR A 453 -36.13 6.60 26.25
C THR A 453 -36.49 5.30 26.97
N PHE A 454 -35.54 4.75 27.72
CA PHE A 454 -35.77 3.60 28.64
C PHE A 454 -34.62 3.55 29.66
N ALA A 455 -34.78 2.70 30.68
CA ALA A 455 -33.73 2.40 31.64
C ALA A 455 -33.64 0.89 31.86
N ALA A 456 -32.43 0.35 31.86
CA ALA A 456 -32.10 -1.00 32.29
C ALA A 456 -31.39 -0.94 33.65
N ARG A 457 -31.80 -1.80 34.59
CA ARG A 457 -31.34 -1.78 35.98
C ARG A 457 -30.48 -2.99 36.30
N PRO A 458 -29.63 -2.92 37.34
CA PRO A 458 -28.93 -4.07 37.88
C PRO A 458 -29.87 -5.25 38.16
N GLY A 459 -29.38 -6.47 37.90
CA GLY A 459 -30.19 -7.66 38.10
C GLY A 459 -31.33 -7.85 37.08
N GLN A 460 -31.43 -7.00 36.06
CA GLN A 460 -32.51 -7.01 35.08
C GLN A 460 -32.04 -7.46 33.70
N PHE A 461 -32.78 -8.40 33.12
CA PHE A 461 -32.66 -8.77 31.70
C PHE A 461 -33.63 -7.92 30.86
N THR A 462 -33.07 -7.00 30.07
CA THR A 462 -33.83 -6.11 29.17
C THR A 462 -33.68 -6.56 27.72
N ALA A 463 -34.79 -6.85 27.05
CA ALA A 463 -34.82 -7.17 25.62
C ALA A 463 -35.17 -5.93 24.79
N ILE A 464 -34.39 -5.60 23.78
CA ILE A 464 -34.70 -4.58 22.78
C ILE A 464 -35.15 -5.25 21.50
N VAL A 465 -36.41 -5.03 21.11
CA VAL A 465 -37.03 -5.66 19.96
C VAL A 465 -37.53 -4.62 18.94
N GLY A 466 -37.85 -5.06 17.74
CA GLY A 466 -38.38 -4.21 16.66
C GLY A 466 -37.96 -4.68 15.29
N ILE A 467 -38.57 -4.10 14.27
CA ILE A 467 -38.27 -4.46 12.86
C ILE A 467 -36.80 -4.13 12.49
N SER A 468 -36.30 -4.78 11.42
CA SER A 468 -34.96 -4.45 10.91
C SER A 468 -34.89 -2.96 10.51
N GLY A 469 -33.78 -2.27 10.87
CA GLY A 469 -33.62 -0.84 10.61
C GLY A 469 -34.27 0.08 11.65
N SER A 470 -34.86 -0.44 12.74
CA SER A 470 -35.48 0.41 13.82
C SER A 470 -34.47 1.13 14.73
N GLY A 471 -33.14 0.86 14.57
CA GLY A 471 -32.10 1.54 15.33
C GLY A 471 -31.49 0.74 16.50
N LYS A 472 -31.84 -0.53 16.67
CA LYS A 472 -31.40 -1.39 17.80
C LYS A 472 -29.88 -1.46 17.94
N SER A 473 -29.17 -1.87 16.92
CA SER A 473 -27.69 -1.99 16.93
C SER A 473 -26.99 -0.63 17.03
N THR A 474 -27.66 0.46 16.57
CA THR A 474 -27.17 1.82 16.77
C THR A 474 -27.22 2.21 18.26
N ALA A 475 -28.32 1.86 18.97
CA ALA A 475 -28.42 2.10 20.40
C ALA A 475 -27.36 1.34 21.20
N ALA A 476 -27.12 0.05 20.88
CA ALA A 476 -26.03 -0.74 21.47
C ALA A 476 -24.65 -0.13 21.20
N SER A 477 -24.41 0.32 19.98
CA SER A 477 -23.14 0.93 19.59
C SER A 477 -22.88 2.26 20.30
N LEU A 478 -23.90 3.04 20.60
CA LEU A 478 -23.80 4.25 21.42
C LEU A 478 -23.44 3.90 22.87
N LEU A 479 -24.12 2.91 23.46
CA LEU A 479 -23.84 2.45 24.81
C LEU A 479 -22.42 1.89 24.96
N ALA A 480 -21.96 1.13 24.00
CA ALA A 480 -20.61 0.59 23.98
C ALA A 480 -19.54 1.65 23.60
N GLY A 481 -19.90 2.92 23.38
CA GLY A 481 -18.98 3.99 23.01
C GLY A 481 -18.33 3.86 21.61
N THR A 482 -18.79 2.91 20.80
CA THR A 482 -18.29 2.73 19.44
C THR A 482 -18.77 3.82 18.48
N LEU A 483 -19.89 4.46 18.82
CA LEU A 483 -20.41 5.66 18.16
C LEU A 483 -20.46 6.80 19.17
N ALA A 484 -20.23 8.03 18.72
CA ALA A 484 -20.25 9.24 19.53
C ALA A 484 -21.01 10.36 18.81
N GLY A 485 -21.47 11.38 19.56
CA GLY A 485 -22.13 12.55 18.99
C GLY A 485 -23.65 12.41 18.93
N TYR A 486 -24.27 11.70 19.89
CA TYR A 486 -25.72 11.63 20.07
C TYR A 486 -26.29 12.93 20.69
N ARG A 487 -27.60 13.10 20.56
CA ARG A 487 -28.39 14.14 21.22
C ARG A 487 -29.19 13.51 22.36
N GLY A 488 -29.61 14.31 23.33
CA GLY A 488 -30.25 13.79 24.54
C GLY A 488 -29.25 13.39 25.62
N SER A 489 -29.61 12.50 26.52
CA SER A 489 -28.73 12.01 27.59
C SER A 489 -28.67 10.49 27.61
N LEU A 490 -27.46 9.95 27.61
CA LEU A 490 -27.16 8.53 27.78
C LEU A 490 -26.22 8.37 28.97
N THR A 491 -26.75 7.85 30.05
CA THR A 491 -25.97 7.75 31.29
C THR A 491 -25.74 6.30 31.74
N LEU A 492 -24.57 6.08 32.33
CA LEU A 492 -24.17 4.87 33.02
C LEU A 492 -23.99 5.21 34.51
N ASN A 493 -24.85 4.70 35.37
CA ASN A 493 -24.91 5.02 36.79
C ASN A 493 -24.94 6.56 37.08
N GLY A 494 -25.68 7.32 36.25
CA GLY A 494 -25.84 8.77 36.37
C GLY A 494 -24.72 9.61 35.72
N VAL A 495 -23.64 8.99 35.19
CA VAL A 495 -22.57 9.69 34.44
C VAL A 495 -22.83 9.58 32.96
N GLU A 496 -22.72 10.68 32.20
CA GLU A 496 -22.87 10.67 30.75
C GLU A 496 -21.81 9.79 30.08
N VAL A 497 -22.24 8.93 29.18
CA VAL A 497 -21.33 8.04 28.43
C VAL A 497 -20.28 8.85 27.63
N SER A 498 -20.63 10.03 27.11
CA SER A 498 -19.71 10.93 26.42
C SER A 498 -18.60 11.47 27.32
N ASP A 499 -18.82 11.54 28.62
CA ASP A 499 -17.90 12.11 29.61
C ASP A 499 -16.97 11.05 30.21
N LEU A 500 -17.30 9.76 30.04
CA LEU A 500 -16.49 8.65 30.51
C LEU A 500 -15.21 8.48 29.68
N SER A 501 -14.12 8.08 30.36
CA SER A 501 -12.91 7.67 29.63
C SER A 501 -13.17 6.38 28.85
N GLY A 502 -12.45 6.22 27.70
CA GLY A 502 -12.60 5.02 26.88
C GLY A 502 -12.24 3.73 27.64
N GLU A 503 -11.29 3.80 28.55
CA GLU A 503 -10.89 2.68 29.42
C GLU A 503 -11.99 2.31 30.42
N THR A 504 -12.56 3.32 31.11
CA THR A 504 -13.68 3.12 32.03
C THR A 504 -14.89 2.51 31.32
N LEU A 505 -15.22 3.01 30.14
CA LEU A 505 -16.34 2.51 29.35
C LEU A 505 -16.12 1.08 28.84
N ALA A 506 -14.90 0.76 28.36
CA ALA A 506 -14.54 -0.58 27.94
C ALA A 506 -14.58 -1.60 29.10
N GLY A 507 -14.20 -1.19 30.31
CA GLY A 507 -14.33 -2.04 31.51
C GLY A 507 -15.77 -2.18 32.00
N ALA A 508 -16.62 -1.18 31.78
CA ALA A 508 -17.99 -1.16 32.26
C ALA A 508 -18.99 -1.87 31.33
N VAL A 509 -18.75 -1.88 30.01
CA VAL A 509 -19.70 -2.39 29.01
C VAL A 509 -19.02 -3.39 28.07
N THR A 510 -19.43 -4.65 28.14
CA THR A 510 -19.00 -5.68 27.20
C THR A 510 -20.09 -5.91 26.15
N ALA A 511 -19.72 -5.82 24.88
CA ALA A 511 -20.58 -6.15 23.74
C ALA A 511 -20.07 -7.43 23.03
N SER A 512 -20.94 -8.08 22.28
CA SER A 512 -20.61 -9.23 21.43
C SER A 512 -19.37 -8.95 20.54
N SER A 513 -18.45 -9.90 20.44
CA SER A 513 -17.14 -9.64 19.91
C SER A 513 -16.65 -10.71 18.91
N HIS A 514 -15.83 -10.25 17.96
CA HIS A 514 -15.19 -11.07 16.93
C HIS A 514 -14.13 -12.02 17.54
N LEU A 515 -14.03 -13.26 17.03
CA LEU A 515 -12.95 -14.18 17.35
C LEU A 515 -11.81 -14.03 16.35
N PHE A 516 -10.58 -13.95 16.87
CA PHE A 516 -9.38 -13.81 16.06
C PHE A 516 -8.80 -15.17 15.67
N ALA A 517 -8.19 -15.26 14.50
CA ALA A 517 -7.41 -16.42 14.12
C ALA A 517 -6.21 -16.58 15.06
N GLY A 518 -5.98 -17.83 15.55
CA GLY A 518 -4.94 -18.15 16.52
C GLY A 518 -5.40 -19.21 17.48
N ALA A 519 -4.78 -19.35 18.66
CA ALA A 519 -5.20 -20.29 19.67
C ALA A 519 -6.46 -19.80 20.42
N LEU A 520 -7.34 -20.73 20.82
CA LEU A 520 -8.48 -20.41 21.67
C LEU A 520 -8.04 -19.72 22.96
N ARG A 521 -6.95 -20.20 23.59
CA ARG A 521 -6.37 -19.63 24.80
C ARG A 521 -6.05 -18.14 24.65
N GLU A 522 -5.43 -17.76 23.52
CA GLU A 522 -5.08 -16.36 23.23
C GLU A 522 -6.33 -15.49 23.07
N ASN A 523 -7.39 -16.02 22.44
CA ASN A 523 -8.67 -15.33 22.32
C ASN A 523 -9.36 -15.09 23.67
N LEU A 524 -9.25 -16.01 24.60
CA LEU A 524 -9.82 -15.87 25.94
C LEU A 524 -8.98 -14.92 26.82
N LEU A 525 -7.65 -15.01 26.74
CA LEU A 525 -6.74 -14.12 27.47
C LEU A 525 -6.92 -12.64 27.15
N MET A 526 -7.41 -12.28 25.96
CA MET A 526 -7.71 -10.89 25.60
C MET A 526 -8.73 -10.21 26.53
N ALA A 527 -9.49 -10.99 27.30
CA ALA A 527 -10.48 -10.46 28.23
C ALA A 527 -9.89 -10.10 29.61
N LEU A 528 -8.69 -10.57 29.89
CA LEU A 528 -8.03 -10.33 31.18
C LEU A 528 -7.05 -9.17 31.05
N PRO A 529 -7.00 -8.25 32.04
CA PRO A 529 -5.96 -7.24 32.13
C PRO A 529 -4.56 -7.88 32.27
N ASP A 530 -3.52 -7.23 31.74
CA ASP A 530 -2.14 -7.75 31.73
C ASP A 530 -1.62 -8.00 33.15
N ASP A 531 -2.03 -7.23 34.15
CA ASP A 531 -1.68 -7.33 35.55
C ASP A 531 -2.41 -8.49 36.29
N GLU A 532 -3.51 -8.96 35.74
CA GLU A 532 -4.26 -10.13 36.25
C GLU A 532 -3.82 -11.45 35.62
N ILE A 533 -2.91 -11.43 34.63
CA ILE A 533 -2.33 -12.64 34.07
C ILE A 533 -1.15 -13.08 34.96
N PRO A 534 -1.34 -14.04 35.87
CA PRO A 534 -0.26 -14.47 36.75
C PRO A 534 0.82 -15.24 35.99
N ASP A 535 2.05 -15.23 36.52
CA ASP A 535 3.21 -15.95 35.94
C ASP A 535 3.02 -17.48 35.91
N SER A 536 2.02 -18.02 36.65
CA SER A 536 1.69 -19.44 36.68
C SER A 536 0.60 -19.77 35.63
N PRO A 537 0.90 -20.57 34.59
CA PRO A 537 -0.07 -20.98 33.60
C PRO A 537 -1.31 -21.69 34.15
N ASP A 538 -1.15 -22.51 35.18
CA ASP A 538 -2.20 -23.39 35.73
C ASP A 538 -3.35 -22.60 36.37
N SER A 539 -3.06 -21.49 37.04
CA SER A 539 -4.10 -20.65 37.68
C SER A 539 -4.95 -19.90 36.65
N VAL A 540 -4.34 -19.48 35.56
CA VAL A 540 -5.07 -18.81 34.45
C VAL A 540 -5.94 -19.81 33.74
N ASP A 541 -5.41 -20.99 33.42
CA ASP A 541 -6.16 -22.00 32.67
C ASP A 541 -7.39 -22.48 33.45
N SER A 542 -7.35 -22.54 34.78
CA SER A 542 -8.55 -22.85 35.59
C SER A 542 -9.64 -21.79 35.46
N ARG A 543 -9.28 -20.48 35.39
CA ARG A 543 -10.25 -19.40 35.14
C ARG A 543 -10.84 -19.51 33.71
N LEU A 544 -10.00 -19.82 32.71
CA LEU A 544 -10.46 -20.00 31.33
C LEU A 544 -11.43 -21.18 31.22
N TRP A 545 -11.15 -22.31 31.87
CA TRP A 545 -12.05 -23.45 31.91
C TRP A 545 -13.37 -23.13 32.61
N SER A 546 -13.33 -22.46 33.77
CA SER A 546 -14.54 -22.03 34.47
C SER A 546 -15.45 -21.16 33.59
N ALA A 547 -14.87 -20.24 32.81
CA ALA A 547 -15.66 -19.42 31.89
C ALA A 547 -16.24 -20.23 30.72
N LEU A 548 -15.51 -21.23 30.21
CA LEU A 548 -16.01 -22.14 29.17
C LEU A 548 -17.14 -23.04 29.70
N GLU A 549 -17.05 -23.52 30.96
CA GLU A 549 -18.11 -24.26 31.64
C GLU A 549 -19.38 -23.43 31.79
N GLN A 550 -19.25 -22.18 32.22
CA GLN A 550 -20.36 -21.25 32.36
C GLN A 550 -21.02 -20.92 31.03
N ALA A 551 -20.24 -20.80 29.96
CA ALA A 551 -20.76 -20.63 28.59
C ALA A 551 -21.23 -21.94 27.95
N ARG A 552 -21.27 -23.06 28.71
CA ARG A 552 -21.74 -24.38 28.25
C ARG A 552 -21.02 -24.90 26.99
N ILE A 553 -19.69 -24.60 26.85
CA ILE A 553 -18.88 -25.00 25.70
C ILE A 553 -17.65 -25.83 26.09
N ALA A 554 -17.39 -26.04 27.38
CA ALA A 554 -16.22 -26.74 27.89
C ALA A 554 -16.08 -28.17 27.33
N ASP A 555 -17.19 -28.95 27.26
CA ASP A 555 -17.19 -30.32 26.73
C ASP A 555 -16.69 -30.37 25.29
N PHE A 556 -17.13 -29.43 24.45
CA PHE A 556 -16.65 -29.31 23.08
C PHE A 556 -15.15 -29.05 23.04
N VAL A 557 -14.64 -28.13 23.86
CA VAL A 557 -13.20 -27.77 23.91
C VAL A 557 -12.37 -28.96 24.48
N HIS A 558 -12.86 -29.68 25.50
CA HIS A 558 -12.21 -30.88 26.01
C HIS A 558 -12.11 -31.99 24.98
N ALA A 559 -13.10 -32.13 24.12
CA ALA A 559 -13.09 -33.10 23.01
C ALA A 559 -12.09 -32.76 21.90
N GLN A 560 -11.52 -31.55 21.87
CA GLN A 560 -10.52 -31.18 20.87
C GLN A 560 -9.13 -31.73 21.28
N PRO A 561 -8.31 -32.16 20.30
CA PRO A 561 -7.00 -32.77 20.60
C PRO A 561 -6.04 -31.85 21.38
N ASN A 562 -6.17 -30.52 21.20
CA ASN A 562 -5.31 -29.51 21.81
C ASN A 562 -6.00 -28.76 22.98
N GLY A 563 -7.24 -29.09 23.36
CA GLY A 563 -7.97 -28.37 24.40
C GLY A 563 -7.96 -26.84 24.19
N LEU A 564 -7.50 -26.08 25.19
CA LEU A 564 -7.34 -24.61 25.07
C LEU A 564 -6.40 -24.17 23.94
N GLY A 565 -5.50 -25.02 23.49
CA GLY A 565 -4.61 -24.76 22.35
C GLY A 565 -5.24 -25.02 20.99
N MET A 566 -6.55 -25.33 20.90
CA MET A 566 -7.21 -25.54 19.61
C MET A 566 -7.09 -24.29 18.71
N PRO A 567 -6.78 -24.50 17.40
CA PRO A 567 -6.70 -23.39 16.47
C PRO A 567 -8.10 -22.87 16.12
N ILE A 568 -8.23 -21.55 16.09
CA ILE A 568 -9.37 -20.81 15.50
C ILE A 568 -8.89 -20.28 14.15
N GLU A 569 -9.59 -20.63 13.07
CA GLU A 569 -9.29 -20.14 11.73
C GLU A 569 -9.79 -18.69 11.53
N SER A 570 -9.38 -18.06 10.42
CA SER A 570 -9.88 -16.72 10.06
C SER A 570 -11.42 -16.72 10.01
N ASP A 571 -12.01 -15.69 10.61
CA ASP A 571 -13.46 -15.57 10.79
C ASP A 571 -14.12 -16.74 11.54
N ALA A 572 -13.32 -17.51 12.28
CA ALA A 572 -13.73 -18.71 13.00
C ALA A 572 -14.49 -19.71 12.11
N ALA A 573 -14.01 -19.92 10.86
CA ALA A 573 -14.67 -20.74 9.85
C ALA A 573 -14.76 -22.22 10.25
N ASN A 574 -13.86 -22.68 11.14
CA ASN A 574 -13.88 -24.05 11.68
C ASN A 574 -14.85 -24.27 12.84
N LEU A 575 -15.63 -23.24 13.23
CA LEU A 575 -16.60 -23.33 14.32
C LEU A 575 -18.03 -23.19 13.81
N SER A 576 -18.99 -23.92 14.39
CA SER A 576 -20.41 -23.67 14.17
C SER A 576 -20.83 -22.28 14.70
N GLY A 577 -21.96 -21.74 14.23
CA GLY A 577 -22.49 -20.47 14.74
C GLY A 577 -22.66 -20.48 16.26
N GLY A 578 -23.24 -21.54 16.83
CA GLY A 578 -23.43 -21.69 18.25
C GLY A 578 -22.13 -21.83 19.06
N GLN A 579 -21.14 -22.58 18.54
CA GLN A 579 -19.83 -22.72 19.17
C GLN A 579 -19.12 -21.37 19.21
N ARG A 580 -19.12 -20.64 18.11
CA ARG A 580 -18.53 -19.29 18.01
C ARG A 580 -19.14 -18.34 19.01
N GLN A 581 -20.47 -18.35 19.11
CA GLN A 581 -21.20 -17.46 20.04
C GLN A 581 -20.91 -17.80 21.51
N ARG A 582 -20.93 -19.10 21.89
CA ARG A 582 -20.62 -19.52 23.27
C ARG A 582 -19.18 -19.22 23.65
N ILE A 583 -18.20 -19.32 22.76
CA ILE A 583 -16.82 -18.89 23.01
C ILE A 583 -16.76 -17.37 23.22
N ALA A 584 -17.50 -16.59 22.42
CA ALA A 584 -17.57 -15.14 22.60
C ALA A 584 -18.21 -14.76 23.96
N ILE A 585 -19.21 -15.51 24.40
CA ILE A 585 -19.82 -15.36 25.72
C ILE A 585 -18.80 -15.74 26.82
N ALA A 586 -18.05 -16.84 26.70
CA ALA A 586 -17.02 -17.21 27.67
C ALA A 586 -15.99 -16.08 27.84
N ARG A 587 -15.59 -15.44 26.74
CA ARG A 587 -14.69 -14.28 26.77
C ARG A 587 -15.33 -13.07 27.48
N ALA A 588 -16.62 -12.81 27.23
CA ALA A 588 -17.35 -11.75 27.91
C ALA A 588 -17.47 -12.02 29.43
N LEU A 589 -17.68 -13.28 29.84
CA LEU A 589 -17.72 -13.69 31.24
C LEU A 589 -16.36 -13.51 31.94
N LEU A 590 -15.25 -13.75 31.24
CA LEU A 590 -13.89 -13.53 31.78
C LEU A 590 -13.62 -12.04 32.02
N HIS A 591 -14.16 -11.17 31.18
CA HIS A 591 -14.03 -9.71 31.35
C HIS A 591 -14.83 -9.17 32.53
N ASP A 592 -15.87 -9.87 32.95
CA ASP A 592 -16.73 -9.62 34.13
C ASP A 592 -17.27 -8.19 34.25
N SER A 593 -17.67 -7.60 33.12
CA SER A 593 -18.24 -6.24 33.09
C SER A 593 -19.55 -6.12 33.87
N PRO A 594 -19.86 -4.96 34.49
CA PRO A 594 -21.16 -4.69 35.13
C PRO A 594 -22.34 -4.67 34.14
N VAL A 595 -22.10 -4.34 32.84
CA VAL A 595 -23.13 -4.27 31.81
C VAL A 595 -22.77 -5.15 30.60
N PHE A 596 -23.67 -6.05 30.27
CA PHE A 596 -23.53 -6.92 29.09
C PHE A 596 -24.53 -6.50 28.00
N VAL A 597 -24.02 -6.38 26.76
CA VAL A 597 -24.84 -6.07 25.59
C VAL A 597 -24.67 -7.19 24.56
N PHE A 598 -25.74 -7.91 24.31
CA PHE A 598 -25.80 -8.98 23.33
C PHE A 598 -26.57 -8.52 22.08
N ASP A 599 -25.89 -8.29 20.96
CA ASP A 599 -26.53 -7.93 19.70
C ASP A 599 -26.70 -9.18 18.84
N GLU A 600 -27.95 -9.64 18.70
CA GLU A 600 -28.35 -10.84 17.93
C GLU A 600 -27.58 -12.11 18.32
N ALA A 601 -27.33 -12.34 19.63
CA ALA A 601 -26.52 -13.43 20.14
C ALA A 601 -27.03 -14.85 19.78
N THR A 602 -28.26 -14.97 19.31
CA THR A 602 -28.89 -16.25 18.93
C THR A 602 -29.21 -16.35 17.44
N SER A 603 -28.81 -15.33 16.64
CA SER A 603 -28.97 -15.38 15.19
C SER A 603 -28.02 -16.44 14.59
N SER A 604 -28.53 -17.35 13.79
CA SER A 604 -27.73 -18.41 13.14
C SER A 604 -27.27 -19.56 14.07
N VAL A 605 -28.01 -19.79 15.17
CA VAL A 605 -27.75 -20.84 16.14
C VAL A 605 -28.92 -21.83 16.11
N ASP A 606 -28.64 -23.11 16.34
CA ASP A 606 -29.64 -24.14 16.52
C ASP A 606 -30.41 -23.95 17.83
N MET A 607 -31.63 -24.51 17.91
CA MET A 607 -32.54 -24.30 19.04
C MET A 607 -31.92 -24.76 20.37
N GLU A 608 -31.17 -25.86 20.39
CA GLU A 608 -30.53 -26.37 21.63
C GLU A 608 -29.43 -25.41 22.10
N SER A 609 -28.61 -24.92 21.20
CA SER A 609 -27.58 -23.90 21.51
C SER A 609 -28.21 -22.55 21.93
N GLU A 610 -29.34 -22.18 21.35
CA GLU A 610 -30.07 -20.97 21.70
C GLU A 610 -30.56 -20.98 23.15
N GLU A 611 -31.18 -22.07 23.59
CA GLU A 611 -31.66 -22.24 24.96
C GLU A 611 -30.51 -22.14 25.98
N LEU A 612 -29.38 -22.80 25.70
CA LEU A 612 -28.18 -22.72 26.53
C LEU A 612 -27.61 -21.29 26.65
N ILE A 613 -27.64 -20.52 25.55
CA ILE A 613 -27.23 -19.12 25.55
C ILE A 613 -28.17 -18.26 26.38
N LEU A 614 -29.48 -18.46 26.24
CA LEU A 614 -30.49 -17.70 26.99
C LEU A 614 -30.43 -18.00 28.48
N ASP A 615 -30.15 -19.26 28.86
CA ASP A 615 -29.96 -19.64 30.25
C ASP A 615 -28.76 -18.93 30.86
N THR A 616 -27.64 -18.89 30.14
CA THR A 616 -26.46 -18.15 30.57
C THR A 616 -26.73 -16.67 30.74
N ILE A 617 -27.46 -16.05 29.80
CA ILE A 617 -27.86 -14.63 29.85
C ILE A 617 -28.76 -14.33 31.08
N ARG A 618 -29.72 -15.21 31.39
CA ARG A 618 -30.58 -15.08 32.58
C ARG A 618 -29.78 -15.23 33.87
N GLU A 619 -28.86 -16.20 33.93
CA GLU A 619 -28.00 -16.41 35.08
C GLU A 619 -27.13 -15.18 35.37
N LEU A 620 -26.60 -14.51 34.33
CA LEU A 620 -25.86 -13.27 34.48
C LEU A 620 -26.71 -12.16 35.15
N ALA A 621 -27.94 -11.98 34.70
CA ALA A 621 -28.81 -10.98 35.27
C ALA A 621 -29.22 -11.36 36.69
N GLN A 622 -29.88 -12.50 36.87
CA GLN A 622 -30.58 -12.85 38.12
C GLN A 622 -29.65 -13.31 39.22
N SER A 623 -28.60 -14.10 38.91
CA SER A 623 -27.72 -14.70 39.90
C SER A 623 -26.50 -13.83 40.23
N ARG A 624 -26.04 -12.98 39.29
CA ARG A 624 -24.84 -12.14 39.45
C ARG A 624 -25.18 -10.65 39.58
N GLY A 625 -26.45 -10.27 39.54
CA GLY A 625 -26.88 -8.88 39.65
C GLY A 625 -26.39 -7.97 38.51
N LYS A 626 -25.88 -8.53 37.38
CA LYS A 626 -25.39 -7.74 36.23
C LYS A 626 -26.55 -7.09 35.46
N THR A 627 -26.27 -6.00 34.76
CA THR A 627 -27.25 -5.39 33.85
C THR A 627 -27.09 -6.02 32.48
N VAL A 628 -28.14 -6.68 32.00
CA VAL A 628 -28.10 -7.40 30.72
C VAL A 628 -29.05 -6.77 29.73
N ILE A 629 -28.55 -6.39 28.57
CA ILE A 629 -29.33 -5.86 27.43
C ILE A 629 -29.13 -6.79 26.25
N MET A 630 -30.22 -7.37 25.73
CA MET A 630 -30.20 -8.21 24.56
C MET A 630 -30.98 -7.61 23.40
N ILE A 631 -30.36 -7.46 22.26
CA ILE A 631 -31.02 -7.08 21.01
C ILE A 631 -31.39 -8.35 20.28
N THR A 632 -32.67 -8.50 19.96
CA THR A 632 -33.17 -9.67 19.23
C THR A 632 -34.24 -9.27 18.22
N HIS A 633 -34.32 -10.02 17.13
CA HIS A 633 -35.43 -10.02 16.21
C HIS A 633 -36.36 -11.24 16.42
N ARG A 634 -35.95 -12.18 17.27
CA ARG A 634 -36.76 -13.35 17.66
C ARG A 634 -37.59 -13.00 18.88
N MET A 635 -38.92 -12.92 18.71
CA MET A 635 -39.83 -12.51 19.77
C MET A 635 -39.89 -13.51 20.92
N ALA A 636 -39.72 -14.81 20.66
CA ALA A 636 -39.62 -15.85 21.66
C ALA A 636 -38.54 -15.59 22.71
N ASN A 637 -37.41 -14.99 22.31
CA ASN A 637 -36.33 -14.67 23.24
C ASN A 637 -36.65 -13.50 24.15
N ALA A 638 -37.57 -12.61 23.76
CA ALA A 638 -38.02 -11.48 24.54
C ALA A 638 -39.15 -11.86 25.55
N GLU A 639 -39.79 -13.03 25.40
CA GLU A 639 -40.85 -13.51 26.29
C GLU A 639 -40.37 -13.62 27.73
N HIS A 640 -39.15 -14.01 27.92
CA HIS A 640 -38.55 -14.26 29.25
C HIS A 640 -37.75 -13.05 29.79
N ALA A 641 -37.82 -11.90 29.13
CA ALA A 641 -37.15 -10.70 29.61
C ALA A 641 -37.96 -10.02 30.73
N ASP A 642 -37.28 -9.47 31.75
CA ASP A 642 -37.88 -8.71 32.80
C ASP A 642 -38.49 -7.39 32.28
N GLN A 643 -37.86 -6.86 31.19
CA GLN A 643 -38.37 -5.68 30.49
C GLN A 643 -38.15 -5.86 28.97
N VAL A 644 -39.17 -5.53 28.21
CA VAL A 644 -39.09 -5.42 26.75
C VAL A 644 -39.23 -3.96 26.34
N VAL A 645 -38.32 -3.51 25.46
CA VAL A 645 -38.36 -2.18 24.84
C VAL A 645 -38.55 -2.33 23.35
N VAL A 646 -39.64 -1.80 22.82
CA VAL A 646 -39.98 -1.90 21.40
C VAL A 646 -39.49 -0.65 20.66
N LEU A 647 -38.66 -0.84 19.66
CA LEU A 647 -38.17 0.23 18.80
C LEU A 647 -38.84 0.19 17.42
N GLU A 648 -39.37 1.36 17.01
CA GLU A 648 -39.94 1.58 15.70
C GLU A 648 -39.46 2.92 15.12
N HIS A 649 -38.89 2.92 13.91
CA HIS A 649 -38.43 4.13 13.21
C HIS A 649 -37.54 5.05 14.08
N GLY A 650 -36.59 4.48 14.84
CA GLY A 650 -35.68 5.23 15.70
C GLY A 650 -36.29 5.79 16.99
N LYS A 651 -37.46 5.31 17.41
CA LYS A 651 -38.16 5.72 18.65
C LYS A 651 -38.47 4.51 19.53
N SER A 652 -38.45 4.67 20.81
CA SER A 652 -39.03 3.70 21.75
C SER A 652 -40.55 3.97 21.84
N VAL A 653 -41.34 3.01 21.32
CA VAL A 653 -42.81 3.15 21.21
C VAL A 653 -43.54 2.47 22.35
N GLU A 654 -43.04 1.36 22.82
CA GLU A 654 -43.64 0.58 23.92
C GLU A 654 -42.56 0.06 24.86
N ARG A 655 -42.90 -0.11 26.12
CA ARG A 655 -42.04 -0.75 27.12
C ARG A 655 -42.91 -1.41 28.21
N GLY A 656 -42.49 -2.56 28.69
CA GLY A 656 -43.18 -3.32 29.72
C GLY A 656 -42.72 -4.77 29.74
N THR A 657 -43.39 -5.58 30.54
CA THR A 657 -43.23 -7.04 30.51
C THR A 657 -43.92 -7.64 29.30
N HIS A 658 -43.58 -8.86 28.94
CA HIS A 658 -44.27 -9.60 27.85
C HIS A 658 -45.78 -9.60 28.02
N THR A 659 -46.25 -9.94 29.23
CA THR A 659 -47.68 -10.03 29.53
C THR A 659 -48.40 -8.67 29.40
N GLU A 660 -47.79 -7.58 29.90
CA GLU A 660 -48.34 -6.25 29.76
C GLU A 660 -48.45 -5.81 28.29
N LEU A 661 -47.40 -6.04 27.52
CA LEU A 661 -47.35 -5.63 26.12
C LEU A 661 -48.28 -6.48 25.22
N MET A 662 -48.46 -7.77 25.52
CA MET A 662 -49.44 -8.61 24.84
C MET A 662 -50.87 -8.16 25.12
N THR A 663 -51.13 -7.74 26.40
CA THR A 663 -52.45 -7.26 26.80
C THR A 663 -52.79 -5.90 26.18
N ALA A 664 -51.73 -5.06 25.94
CA ALA A 664 -51.91 -3.73 25.33
C ALA A 664 -52.26 -3.79 23.83
N ASP A 665 -52.16 -4.97 23.19
CA ASP A 665 -52.40 -5.22 21.77
C ASP A 665 -51.77 -4.21 20.80
N GLY A 666 -50.53 -3.79 21.13
CA GLY A 666 -49.81 -2.77 20.43
C GLY A 666 -48.87 -3.31 19.33
N VAL A 667 -47.73 -2.62 19.12
CA VAL A 667 -46.72 -3.00 18.14
C VAL A 667 -46.05 -4.32 18.53
N TYR A 668 -45.78 -4.52 19.83
CA TYR A 668 -45.19 -5.76 20.34
C TYR A 668 -46.07 -6.98 20.05
N ALA A 669 -47.37 -6.91 20.42
CA ALA A 669 -48.30 -8.01 20.23
C ALA A 669 -48.43 -8.37 18.76
N LYS A 670 -48.47 -7.40 17.86
CA LYS A 670 -48.47 -7.61 16.40
C LYS A 670 -47.22 -8.31 15.89
N LEU A 671 -46.04 -7.86 16.34
CA LEU A 671 -44.76 -8.46 15.97
C LEU A 671 -44.68 -9.90 16.46
N PHE A 672 -45.06 -10.13 17.73
CA PHE A 672 -45.05 -11.45 18.35
C PHE A 672 -46.00 -12.43 17.65
N THR A 673 -47.23 -12.04 17.46
CA THR A 673 -48.26 -12.90 16.81
C THR A 673 -47.88 -13.17 15.35
N THR A 674 -47.42 -12.17 14.61
CA THR A 674 -46.97 -12.35 13.21
C THR A 674 -45.82 -13.34 13.12
N GLN A 675 -44.87 -13.30 14.01
CA GLN A 675 -43.73 -14.22 14.01
C GLN A 675 -44.18 -15.61 14.45
N ALA A 676 -44.96 -15.72 15.50
CA ALA A 676 -45.52 -16.99 15.96
C ALA A 676 -46.40 -17.66 14.89
N ASP A 677 -47.16 -16.89 14.12
CA ASP A 677 -47.98 -17.41 13.01
C ASP A 677 -47.06 -17.96 11.87
N ILE A 678 -45.95 -17.30 11.57
CA ILE A 678 -44.99 -17.75 10.56
C ILE A 678 -44.31 -19.05 11.01
N GLU A 679 -43.88 -19.12 12.27
CA GLU A 679 -43.25 -20.31 12.85
C GLU A 679 -44.24 -21.51 12.88
N ASN A 680 -45.44 -21.28 13.37
CA ASN A 680 -46.53 -22.29 13.38
C ASN A 680 -46.94 -22.75 11.97
N PHE A 681 -46.96 -21.82 11.00
CA PHE A 681 -47.25 -22.16 9.60
C PHE A 681 -46.13 -23.04 9.01
N GLY A 682 -44.88 -22.77 9.32
CA GLY A 682 -43.72 -23.56 8.93
C GLY A 682 -43.79 -24.98 9.50
N GLU A 683 -44.09 -25.13 10.81
CA GLU A 683 -44.24 -26.43 11.45
C GLU A 683 -45.47 -27.20 10.95
N GLY A 684 -46.59 -26.54 10.76
CA GLY A 684 -47.82 -27.14 10.20
C GLY A 684 -47.61 -27.63 8.77
N HIS A 685 -46.81 -26.93 7.97
CA HIS A 685 -46.46 -27.34 6.63
C HIS A 685 -45.48 -28.53 6.63
N ALA A 686 -44.48 -28.53 7.48
CA ALA A 686 -43.55 -29.64 7.67
C ALA A 686 -44.26 -30.90 8.17
N ARG A 687 -45.18 -30.79 9.14
CA ARG A 687 -46.01 -31.92 9.59
C ARG A 687 -46.94 -32.46 8.49
N ARG A 688 -47.55 -31.59 7.66
CA ARG A 688 -48.36 -32.05 6.51
C ARG A 688 -47.50 -32.76 5.45
N VAL A 689 -46.32 -32.27 5.15
CA VAL A 689 -45.42 -32.92 4.19
C VAL A 689 -44.96 -34.29 4.70
N LEU A 690 -44.64 -34.39 6.00
CA LEU A 690 -44.29 -35.67 6.63
C LEU A 690 -45.47 -36.63 6.66
N GLN A 691 -46.70 -36.19 6.98
CA GLN A 691 -47.90 -37.01 6.96
C GLN A 691 -48.27 -37.47 5.54
N VAL A 692 -48.11 -36.64 4.52
CA VAL A 692 -48.33 -37.04 3.13
C VAL A 692 -47.24 -38.03 2.66
N GLY A 693 -45.99 -37.85 3.17
CA GLY A 693 -44.92 -38.82 2.91
C GLY A 693 -45.17 -40.19 3.53
N SER A 694 -45.57 -40.23 4.83
CA SER A 694 -45.94 -41.49 5.55
C SER A 694 -47.15 -42.18 4.92
N ARG A 695 -48.19 -41.42 4.54
CA ARG A 695 -49.40 -41.97 3.89
C ARG A 695 -49.10 -42.49 2.49
N LYS A 696 -48.12 -41.96 1.77
CA LYS A 696 -47.66 -42.48 0.51
C LYS A 696 -46.87 -43.79 0.67
N GLN A 697 -46.15 -43.93 1.78
CA GLN A 697 -45.42 -45.13 2.11
C GLN A 697 -46.34 -46.29 2.55
N GLU A 698 -47.38 -46.01 3.36
CA GLU A 698 -48.44 -47.00 3.69
C GLU A 698 -49.26 -47.40 2.47
N LEU A 699 -49.52 -46.50 1.52
CA LEU A 699 -50.25 -46.84 0.25
C LEU A 699 -49.35 -47.59 -0.74
N SER A 700 -48.06 -47.61 -0.60
CA SER A 700 -47.13 -48.35 -1.46
C SER A 700 -46.87 -49.77 -0.97
N ASP A 701 -47.07 -50.05 0.31
CA ASP A 701 -46.97 -51.40 0.87
C ASP A 701 -48.26 -52.23 0.71
N ASP A 702 -49.46 -51.59 0.58
CA ASP A 702 -50.72 -52.23 0.38
C ASP A 702 -51.05 -52.54 -1.10
N SER A 703 -50.22 -52.06 -2.06
CA SER A 703 -50.50 -52.26 -3.50
C SER A 703 -49.73 -53.43 -4.15
N ARG A 704 -49.23 -54.37 -3.32
CA ARG A 704 -48.56 -55.59 -3.83
C ARG A 704 -49.53 -56.80 -4.03
N THR A 705 -50.78 -56.58 -3.83
CA THR A 705 -51.82 -57.60 -4.22
C THR A 705 -52.89 -56.97 -5.10
N GLU A 706 -53.01 -57.58 -6.30
CA GLU A 706 -54.05 -57.45 -7.30
C GLU A 706 -53.92 -56.34 -8.37
N GLY A 707 -53.79 -56.87 -9.59
CA GLY A 707 -53.82 -56.10 -10.80
C GLY A 707 -55.18 -55.58 -11.16
N GLY A 708 -55.26 -54.49 -11.83
CA GLY A 708 -56.46 -53.95 -12.43
C GLY A 708 -56.26 -52.55 -12.99
N ALA A 709 -56.25 -52.44 -14.29
CA ALA A 709 -56.16 -51.21 -15.07
C ALA A 709 -57.29 -50.25 -14.78
N ALA A 710 -56.93 -48.95 -14.70
CA ALA A 710 -57.72 -47.92 -15.39
C ALA A 710 -57.03 -46.51 -15.31
N ARG A 711 -56.94 -45.93 -16.47
CA ARG A 711 -56.69 -44.52 -16.77
C ARG A 711 -57.41 -43.56 -15.81
N VAL A 712 -56.72 -42.57 -15.30
CA VAL A 712 -57.25 -41.20 -15.24
C VAL A 712 -56.07 -40.25 -14.83
N SER A 713 -55.88 -39.22 -15.66
CA SER A 713 -55.30 -37.85 -15.46
C SER A 713 -53.85 -37.66 -15.28
N ALA A 714 -53.28 -37.39 -16.43
CA ALA A 714 -52.11 -36.54 -16.64
C ALA A 714 -52.46 -35.08 -16.36
N GLU A 715 -52.35 -34.58 -15.12
CA GLU A 715 -52.35 -33.13 -14.85
C GLU A 715 -51.72 -32.75 -13.49
N ALA A 716 -51.27 -33.68 -12.68
CA ALA A 716 -50.60 -33.43 -11.40
C ALA A 716 -49.10 -33.75 -11.39
N GLY A 717 -48.49 -34.05 -12.54
CA GLY A 717 -47.10 -34.50 -12.63
C GLY A 717 -46.03 -33.40 -12.80
N MET A 718 -46.44 -32.11 -12.86
CA MET A 718 -45.51 -31.06 -13.29
C MET A 718 -44.96 -30.15 -12.17
N THR A 719 -45.39 -30.39 -10.93
CA THR A 719 -44.96 -29.57 -9.77
C THR A 719 -44.04 -30.28 -8.77
N VAL A 720 -43.91 -31.61 -8.86
CA VAL A 720 -43.12 -32.38 -7.86
C VAL A 720 -41.67 -32.62 -8.31
N ASP A 721 -41.40 -32.71 -9.62
CA ASP A 721 -40.04 -32.92 -10.13
C ASP A 721 -39.13 -31.69 -10.06
N ARG A 722 -39.71 -30.48 -9.92
CA ARG A 722 -38.93 -29.25 -9.72
C ARG A 722 -38.51 -28.97 -8.27
N LEU A 723 -39.13 -29.63 -7.31
CA LEU A 723 -38.81 -29.48 -5.89
C LEU A 723 -37.84 -30.56 -5.35
N GLN A 724 -37.67 -31.67 -6.07
CA GLN A 724 -36.71 -32.71 -5.69
C GLN A 724 -35.27 -32.50 -6.17
N SER A 725 -35.05 -31.57 -7.10
CA SER A 725 -33.71 -31.19 -7.55
C SER A 725 -33.05 -30.08 -6.73
N ALA A 726 -33.73 -29.55 -5.70
CA ALA A 726 -33.25 -28.39 -4.90
C ALA A 726 -32.93 -28.70 -3.43
N LEU A 727 -32.92 -29.98 -3.02
CA LEU A 727 -32.50 -30.34 -1.66
C LEU A 727 -31.33 -31.33 -1.72
N PRO A 728 -30.21 -31.08 -1.05
CA PRO A 728 -29.12 -32.04 -0.93
C PRO A 728 -29.59 -33.19 -0.07
N THR A 729 -29.67 -34.39 -0.65
CA THR A 729 -29.95 -35.65 0.05
C THR A 729 -28.79 -35.99 0.97
N ALA A 730 -28.95 -35.75 2.26
CA ALA A 730 -28.19 -36.42 3.28
C ALA A 730 -28.66 -37.88 3.37
N SER A 731 -27.92 -38.81 2.80
CA SER A 731 -28.14 -40.25 2.96
C SER A 731 -27.66 -40.70 4.34
N VAL A 732 -28.59 -40.97 5.24
CA VAL A 732 -28.37 -41.79 6.42
C VAL A 732 -28.57 -43.24 6.04
N GLY A 733 -27.59 -44.05 6.32
CA GLY A 733 -27.79 -45.50 6.46
C GLY A 733 -26.78 -46.39 5.79
N GLY A 734 -26.06 -47.18 6.59
CA GLY A 734 -25.34 -48.35 6.15
C GLY A 734 -24.05 -48.60 6.92
N SER A 735 -24.21 -49.25 8.07
CA SER A 735 -23.11 -49.88 8.78
C SER A 735 -22.48 -50.98 7.90
N GLU A 736 -21.22 -50.79 7.50
CA GLU A 736 -20.32 -51.95 7.21
C GLU A 736 -18.93 -51.58 7.70
N GLN A 737 -18.47 -52.49 8.56
CA GLN A 737 -17.10 -52.54 9.11
C GLN A 737 -16.10 -52.59 7.94
N ALA A 738 -15.27 -51.58 7.85
CA ALA A 738 -14.01 -51.66 7.14
C ALA A 738 -12.94 -50.98 7.99
N SER A 739 -11.94 -51.76 8.20
CA SER A 739 -10.69 -51.64 8.93
C SER A 739 -10.15 -50.20 9.00
N ALA A 740 -9.76 -49.83 10.22
CA ALA A 740 -8.92 -48.68 10.55
C ALA A 740 -7.65 -48.67 9.69
N GLU A 741 -7.61 -47.81 8.70
CA GLU A 741 -6.39 -47.20 8.24
C GLU A 741 -6.46 -45.72 8.64
N THR A 742 -5.64 -45.39 9.61
CA THR A 742 -5.33 -44.03 10.06
C THR A 742 -4.94 -43.20 8.87
N PRO A 743 -5.62 -42.06 8.54
CA PRO A 743 -5.02 -41.10 7.67
C PRO A 743 -3.88 -40.44 8.45
N ALA A 744 -2.67 -40.81 8.09
CA ALA A 744 -1.46 -40.13 8.46
C ALA A 744 -1.64 -38.62 8.22
N GLY A 745 -1.13 -37.85 9.15
CA GLY A 745 -1.07 -36.42 9.30
C GLY A 745 -1.29 -35.63 8.02
N VAL A 746 -2.03 -34.54 8.18
CA VAL A 746 -1.95 -33.38 7.28
C VAL A 746 -0.48 -32.96 7.31
N ALA A 747 0.29 -33.61 6.45
CA ALA A 747 1.61 -33.17 6.09
C ALA A 747 1.42 -31.77 5.52
N ASN A 748 2.09 -30.81 6.11
CA ASN A 748 2.37 -29.52 5.53
C ASN A 748 2.47 -29.66 4.02
N SER A 749 1.50 -29.13 3.29
CA SER A 749 1.57 -29.00 1.85
C SER A 749 2.55 -27.86 1.47
N ASP A 750 3.74 -27.89 2.07
CA ASP A 750 4.93 -27.18 1.61
C ASP A 750 5.67 -27.94 0.50
N SER A 751 5.00 -28.89 -0.14
CA SER A 751 5.41 -29.39 -1.44
C SER A 751 4.74 -28.63 -2.59
N SER A 752 4.70 -27.29 -2.52
CA SER A 752 4.80 -26.52 -3.75
C SER A 752 6.16 -26.91 -4.32
N SER A 753 6.19 -27.81 -5.29
CA SER A 753 7.38 -28.13 -6.05
C SER A 753 7.98 -26.78 -6.46
N LYS A 754 9.07 -26.39 -5.80
CA LYS A 754 9.80 -25.16 -6.14
C LYS A 754 10.16 -25.29 -7.60
N MET A 755 9.30 -24.74 -8.46
CA MET A 755 9.59 -24.69 -9.89
C MET A 755 10.94 -24.01 -10.03
N SER A 756 11.91 -24.69 -10.62
CA SER A 756 13.20 -24.09 -10.93
C SER A 756 12.97 -22.77 -11.65
N THR A 757 13.76 -21.75 -11.35
CA THR A 757 13.70 -20.44 -12.00
C THR A 757 13.67 -20.60 -13.53
N PHE A 758 14.38 -21.58 -14.05
CA PHE A 758 14.39 -21.92 -15.49
C PHE A 758 13.04 -22.44 -15.98
N GLN A 759 12.31 -23.23 -15.19
CA GLN A 759 10.97 -23.71 -15.54
C GLN A 759 9.95 -22.58 -15.53
N VAL A 760 10.05 -21.64 -14.58
CA VAL A 760 9.21 -20.43 -14.53
C VAL A 760 9.46 -19.57 -15.77
N ILE A 761 10.73 -19.31 -16.11
CA ILE A 761 11.11 -18.53 -17.31
C ILE A 761 10.58 -19.22 -18.58
N ARG A 762 10.75 -20.53 -18.70
CA ARG A 762 10.25 -21.29 -19.85
C ARG A 762 8.73 -21.22 -19.99
N ARG A 763 7.99 -21.26 -18.88
CA ARG A 763 6.53 -21.12 -18.88
C ARG A 763 6.10 -19.72 -19.28
N LEU A 764 6.73 -18.68 -18.72
CA LEU A 764 6.50 -17.29 -19.11
C LEU A 764 6.80 -17.04 -20.60
N LEU A 765 7.90 -17.58 -21.12
CA LEU A 765 8.23 -17.47 -22.55
C LEU A 765 7.22 -18.20 -23.45
N LYS A 766 6.65 -19.31 -22.99
CA LYS A 766 5.59 -20.01 -23.71
C LYS A 766 4.30 -19.18 -23.77
N GLU A 767 3.91 -18.54 -22.67
CA GLU A 767 2.75 -17.63 -22.61
C GLU A 767 2.99 -16.35 -23.44
N ALA A 768 4.24 -15.86 -23.47
CA ALA A 768 4.63 -14.68 -24.26
C ALA A 768 4.78 -14.97 -25.77
N ARG A 769 4.68 -16.23 -26.21
CA ARG A 769 4.90 -16.64 -27.62
C ARG A 769 4.06 -15.83 -28.64
N PRO A 770 2.79 -15.47 -28.39
CA PRO A 770 2.03 -14.61 -29.31
C PRO A 770 2.64 -13.22 -29.52
N LEU A 771 3.42 -12.74 -28.56
CA LEU A 771 4.07 -11.43 -28.55
C LEU A 771 5.54 -11.50 -28.96
N ALA A 772 6.06 -12.68 -29.36
CA ALA A 772 7.48 -12.90 -29.64
C ALA A 772 8.05 -11.94 -30.69
N GLY A 773 7.29 -11.64 -31.76
CA GLY A 773 7.69 -10.67 -32.77
C GLY A 773 7.83 -9.25 -32.22
N LEU A 774 6.89 -8.82 -31.39
CA LEU A 774 6.94 -7.51 -30.74
C LEU A 774 8.06 -7.42 -29.71
N MET A 775 8.31 -8.48 -28.96
CA MET A 775 9.41 -8.56 -27.99
C MET A 775 10.76 -8.54 -28.70
N ALA A 776 10.91 -9.26 -29.80
CA ALA A 776 12.12 -9.22 -30.63
C ALA A 776 12.38 -7.81 -31.19
N ALA A 777 11.34 -7.16 -31.73
CA ALA A 777 11.44 -5.78 -32.23
C ALA A 777 11.82 -4.79 -31.12
N ALA A 778 11.22 -4.90 -29.93
CA ALA A 778 11.54 -4.05 -28.80
C ALA A 778 12.96 -4.30 -28.27
N SER A 779 13.39 -5.57 -28.19
CA SER A 779 14.74 -5.93 -27.77
C SER A 779 15.80 -5.44 -28.78
N THR A 780 15.57 -5.59 -30.09
CA THR A 780 16.49 -5.07 -31.11
C THR A 780 16.57 -3.54 -31.07
N ALA A 781 15.43 -2.84 -30.95
CA ALA A 781 15.43 -1.39 -30.82
C ALA A 781 16.17 -0.92 -29.55
N GLY A 782 15.96 -1.58 -28.40
CA GLY A 782 16.68 -1.30 -27.18
C GLY A 782 18.19 -1.55 -27.31
N THR A 783 18.60 -2.64 -27.97
CA THR A 783 20.00 -2.93 -28.23
C THR A 783 20.65 -1.89 -29.12
N ILE A 784 19.96 -1.44 -30.18
CA ILE A 784 20.44 -0.36 -31.05
C ILE A 784 20.62 0.94 -30.23
N GLY A 785 19.65 1.30 -29.38
CA GLY A 785 19.75 2.49 -28.55
C GLY A 785 20.95 2.43 -27.58
N HIS A 786 21.19 1.28 -26.93
CA HIS A 786 22.36 1.10 -26.07
C HIS A 786 23.68 1.15 -26.81
N LEU A 787 23.75 0.53 -28.01
CA LEU A 787 24.94 0.61 -28.87
C LEU A 787 25.19 2.05 -29.31
N SER A 788 24.17 2.78 -29.74
CA SER A 788 24.31 4.19 -30.10
C SER A 788 24.88 5.04 -28.96
N ALA A 789 24.35 4.86 -27.75
CA ALA A 789 24.85 5.54 -26.54
C ALA A 789 26.33 5.21 -26.25
N THR A 790 26.72 3.95 -26.43
CA THR A 790 28.12 3.49 -26.23
C THR A 790 29.04 4.01 -27.31
N PHE A 791 28.59 4.07 -28.56
CA PHE A 791 29.39 4.53 -29.67
C PHE A 791 29.55 6.05 -29.77
N LEU A 792 28.68 6.84 -29.11
CA LEU A 792 28.80 8.29 -29.11
C LEU A 792 30.21 8.79 -28.65
N PRO A 793 30.73 8.41 -27.47
CA PRO A 793 32.10 8.77 -27.07
C PRO A 793 33.16 8.13 -27.99
N VAL A 794 32.93 6.93 -28.54
CA VAL A 794 33.87 6.28 -29.47
C VAL A 794 34.05 7.11 -30.74
N PHE A 795 32.95 7.60 -31.34
CA PHE A 795 33.07 8.47 -32.51
C PHE A 795 33.65 9.83 -32.16
N GLY A 796 33.46 10.33 -30.93
CA GLY A 796 34.15 11.50 -30.41
C GLY A 796 35.68 11.30 -30.34
N ILE A 797 36.14 10.13 -29.90
CA ILE A 797 37.54 9.75 -29.89
C ILE A 797 38.10 9.60 -31.34
N ILE A 798 37.37 8.93 -32.22
CA ILE A 798 37.76 8.78 -33.65
C ILE A 798 37.91 10.17 -34.29
N ALA A 799 36.97 11.10 -34.05
CA ALA A 799 37.06 12.46 -34.56
C ALA A 799 38.30 13.21 -34.01
N ALA A 800 38.63 13.01 -32.74
CA ALA A 800 39.82 13.59 -32.12
C ALA A 800 41.10 13.08 -32.79
N PHE A 801 41.22 11.74 -33.04
CA PHE A 801 42.37 11.16 -33.76
C PHE A 801 42.43 11.61 -35.22
N ALA A 802 41.30 11.72 -35.90
CA ALA A 802 41.28 12.22 -37.28
C ALA A 802 41.79 13.67 -37.38
N LEU A 803 41.56 14.51 -36.35
CA LEU A 803 42.10 15.88 -36.29
C LEU A 803 43.63 15.91 -36.12
N THR A 804 44.24 14.86 -35.55
CA THR A 804 45.71 14.76 -35.47
C THR A 804 46.38 14.24 -36.73
N GLY A 805 45.61 14.02 -37.80
CA GLY A 805 46.10 13.48 -39.05
C GLY A 805 46.20 11.93 -39.08
N ASN A 806 45.72 11.24 -38.05
CA ASN A 806 45.70 9.80 -37.92
C ASN A 806 44.28 9.24 -37.95
N PRO A 807 43.64 9.12 -39.12
CA PRO A 807 42.27 8.66 -39.18
C PRO A 807 42.19 7.16 -38.78
N VAL A 808 41.47 6.88 -37.70
CA VAL A 808 41.17 5.52 -37.23
C VAL A 808 40.14 4.91 -38.19
N TRP A 809 40.40 3.72 -38.68
CA TRP A 809 39.62 3.02 -39.75
C TRP A 809 39.42 3.85 -41.02
N GLY A 810 40.32 4.78 -41.33
CA GLY A 810 40.18 5.65 -42.49
C GLY A 810 39.07 6.70 -42.44
N MET A 811 38.39 6.84 -41.28
CA MET A 811 37.35 7.86 -41.06
C MET A 811 37.93 9.23 -40.77
N GLY A 812 37.66 10.20 -41.64
CA GLY A 812 37.99 11.60 -41.41
C GLY A 812 37.08 12.25 -40.37
N VAL A 813 37.36 13.49 -40.03
CA VAL A 813 36.59 14.25 -38.98
C VAL A 813 35.12 14.36 -39.31
N ALA A 814 34.76 14.73 -40.54
CA ALA A 814 33.36 14.95 -40.92
C ALA A 814 32.50 13.65 -40.82
N PRO A 815 32.90 12.49 -41.33
CA PRO A 815 32.16 11.26 -41.12
C PRO A 815 32.04 10.86 -39.64
N ALA A 816 33.06 11.05 -38.83
CA ALA A 816 33.04 10.71 -37.42
C ALA A 816 32.05 11.61 -36.65
N VAL A 817 32.00 12.90 -36.94
CA VAL A 817 31.03 13.85 -36.32
C VAL A 817 29.60 13.56 -36.77
N ILE A 818 29.39 13.19 -38.05
CA ILE A 818 28.06 12.78 -38.55
C ILE A 818 27.59 11.53 -37.80
N MET A 819 28.44 10.52 -37.63
CA MET A 819 28.13 9.31 -36.89
C MET A 819 27.85 9.62 -35.38
N MET A 820 28.59 10.55 -34.80
CA MET A 820 28.31 11.02 -33.43
C MET A 820 26.92 11.65 -33.30
N ILE A 821 26.50 12.47 -34.27
CA ILE A 821 25.17 13.09 -34.33
C ILE A 821 24.09 12.00 -34.52
N ILE A 822 24.33 11.03 -35.42
CA ILE A 822 23.41 9.90 -35.61
C ILE A 822 23.25 9.10 -34.31
N CYS A 823 24.32 8.85 -33.59
CA CYS A 823 24.27 8.14 -32.29
C CYS A 823 23.56 8.97 -31.19
N ALA A 824 23.57 10.29 -31.27
CA ALA A 824 22.87 11.17 -30.32
C ALA A 824 21.36 11.26 -30.56
N LEU A 825 20.94 11.12 -31.81
CA LEU A 825 19.52 11.13 -32.23
C LEU A 825 18.88 9.75 -32.14
#